data_81dc6efe22fb75d799df10614c6ec078
#
_entry.id   81dc6efe22fb75d799df10614c6ec078
#
_cell.length_a   1.000
_cell.length_b   1.000
_cell.length_c   1.000
_cell.angle_alpha   90.00
_cell.angle_beta   90.00
_cell.angle_gamma   90.00
#
_symmetry.space_group_name_H-M   'P 1'
#
loop_
_entity.id
_entity.type
_entity.pdbx_description
1 polymer ?
#
loop_
_entity_poly.entity_id
_entity_poly.type
_entity_poly.pdbx_seq_one_letter_code
_entity_poly.pdbx_strand_id
1 'polypeptide(L)'
;MEENKNLGLASPMGEQEETSSINFQTIYTAVILHWKWFVLSLIICMGCAMIYLRYKTPVYQAYAKLLIKDDDSRGRGGKSGVLTTSNLGIMSNSTGIDNEMEILSSLSIAQQAVRDLKLYVNYSLEGKVKDHLIYNSEPISVDLDPSHLEKLNSPISLEINRKGSSYTVTGEYLNPTTGVNNSIEKTITSFPTRIDTKTGIITLQSNGDRGLLPEGRALKVTILSPKSVAAKYAGSLSVSQTSKTTTIAELVLKDESPQRAVDYLRQLAICYNRQANEDKNEIAVRTEEFINGRLEKINAELGSTEGSLEEYKKRNNMVELKMNAAQAVQNQDVYSQKLAEANTQMALLNSISEYLNDPSNKYQTLPSNVGLSDASATSLIDKYNDIVITRNRLLRSASESSPTVTPLTAQLDDLTSSIKRAMIQARKSMEIERNNIANMYGRYASQTNATPEQERILTQIGRQQDVKSGLYLMLLQKREENSISLAATADKGKLIDDPQYMGKVSPKNSMIMLIALILGLAIPAGVIFIVNFMRYKIEGHDDVAKLTSLPILADIAVASETAKTKADIVVHENQNNQMEEVFRSLRTNLQFIMAENEKVVLFTSSTSGEGKTFTAANLAVSFALLDKKVVLVGLDIRKPRLAELFEINDHQHGITNLLTQPDPTAADVKKQILKSGISNNLDILMAGPIPPNPAELVARKSLDQVIDILKETYDYVLIDSAPVGLVTDTLQIGRVANATVLLCRADYTPKEAFGYINDLAKEKKLPNMCVVINGIDMSKKKYGYYYGYGRYGKYGRYGRYGHKGGTYGSYTSSHYGDVNDTSVKQ
;
A
#
# COMPACT_ATOMS: atom_id res chain seq x y z
N MET A 1 -18.65 48.84 -34.60
CA MET A 1 -17.77 50.00 -34.86
C MET A 1 -16.40 49.55 -34.45
N GLU A 2 -15.75 49.07 -35.39
CA GLU A 2 -14.54 49.62 -36.09
C GLU A 2 -13.30 49.37 -35.24
N GLU A 3 -12.30 48.77 -35.63
CA GLU A 3 -11.59 48.44 -36.85
C GLU A 3 -10.10 48.36 -36.54
N ASN A 4 -9.53 47.26 -36.90
CA ASN A 4 -8.18 47.11 -37.49
C ASN A 4 -6.98 47.89 -36.98
N LYS A 5 -5.94 47.21 -36.66
CA LYS A 5 -4.73 47.18 -37.47
C LYS A 5 -3.71 46.07 -37.02
N ASN A 6 -3.45 45.21 -37.96
CA ASN A 6 -2.23 44.36 -38.07
C ASN A 6 -0.96 45.20 -37.93
N LEU A 7 0.00 44.66 -37.19
CA LEU A 7 1.41 44.78 -37.48
C LEU A 7 2.10 43.51 -36.95
N GLY A 8 2.56 42.70 -37.90
CA GLY A 8 3.31 41.51 -37.62
C GLY A 8 4.68 41.80 -37.04
N LEU A 9 4.99 41.08 -36.02
CA LEU A 9 6.33 40.88 -35.52
C LEU A 9 6.52 39.35 -35.44
N ALA A 10 7.42 38.88 -36.24
CA ALA A 10 7.88 37.48 -36.31
C ALA A 10 8.33 37.07 -34.90
N SER A 11 7.68 36.10 -34.34
CA SER A 11 8.16 35.36 -33.17
C SER A 11 9.30 34.44 -33.59
N PRO A 12 10.38 34.34 -32.82
CA PRO A 12 11.44 33.39 -33.09
C PRO A 12 10.89 31.97 -32.96
N MET A 13 11.30 31.13 -33.89
CA MET A 13 11.07 29.69 -33.90
C MET A 13 11.38 29.11 -32.53
N GLY A 14 10.36 28.64 -31.84
CA GLY A 14 10.49 27.85 -30.63
C GLY A 14 11.24 26.57 -30.98
N GLU A 15 12.26 26.27 -30.19
CA GLU A 15 12.85 24.95 -30.09
C GLU A 15 11.70 23.97 -29.83
N GLN A 16 11.41 23.13 -30.83
CA GLN A 16 10.62 21.96 -30.61
C GLN A 16 11.48 21.03 -29.75
N GLU A 17 11.24 21.03 -28.42
CA GLU A 17 11.51 19.87 -27.59
C GLU A 17 10.81 18.68 -28.27
N GLU A 18 11.56 17.84 -28.94
CA GLU A 18 11.10 16.51 -29.33
C GLU A 18 10.75 15.75 -28.07
N THR A 19 9.49 15.84 -27.65
CA THR A 19 8.90 14.87 -26.79
C THR A 19 9.10 13.52 -27.46
N SER A 20 9.88 12.66 -26.85
CA SER A 20 10.15 11.30 -27.29
C SER A 20 8.82 10.56 -27.42
N SER A 21 8.20 10.65 -28.59
CA SER A 21 7.00 9.90 -28.90
C SER A 21 7.39 8.42 -28.85
N ILE A 22 6.80 7.72 -27.87
CA ILE A 22 6.94 6.27 -27.72
C ILE A 22 6.54 5.64 -29.07
N ASN A 23 7.53 5.18 -29.81
CA ASN A 23 7.30 4.61 -31.13
C ASN A 23 6.68 3.20 -30.98
N PHE A 24 5.34 3.14 -31.04
CA PHE A 24 4.57 1.89 -30.90
C PHE A 24 5.04 0.78 -31.87
N GLN A 25 5.61 1.15 -33.03
CA GLN A 25 6.08 0.21 -34.01
C GLN A 25 7.36 -0.52 -33.53
N THR A 26 8.23 0.17 -32.79
CA THR A 26 9.43 -0.44 -32.18
C THR A 26 9.06 -1.37 -31.01
N ILE A 27 8.05 -1.03 -30.21
CA ILE A 27 7.55 -1.89 -29.14
C ILE A 27 6.93 -3.16 -29.73
N TYR A 28 6.08 -3.01 -30.75
CA TYR A 28 5.43 -4.13 -31.44
C TYR A 28 6.44 -5.12 -32.04
N THR A 29 7.45 -4.62 -32.74
CA THR A 29 8.51 -5.46 -33.31
C THR A 29 9.36 -6.14 -32.23
N ALA A 30 9.66 -5.47 -31.12
CA ALA A 30 10.40 -6.04 -30.01
C ALA A 30 9.61 -7.19 -29.32
N VAL A 31 8.30 -7.01 -29.13
CA VAL A 31 7.43 -8.05 -28.58
C VAL A 31 7.35 -9.27 -29.48
N ILE A 32 7.16 -9.09 -30.80
CA ILE A 32 7.11 -10.20 -31.76
C ILE A 32 8.44 -10.95 -31.82
N LEU A 33 9.57 -10.22 -31.81
CA LEU A 33 10.89 -10.83 -31.90
C LEU A 33 11.22 -11.66 -30.66
N HIS A 34 10.73 -11.24 -29.48
CA HIS A 34 11.02 -11.85 -28.18
C HIS A 34 9.82 -12.54 -27.53
N TRP A 35 8.74 -12.83 -28.27
CA TRP A 35 7.49 -13.40 -27.73
C TRP A 35 7.69 -14.65 -26.87
N LYS A 36 8.69 -15.48 -27.18
CA LYS A 36 9.03 -16.69 -26.42
C LYS A 36 9.36 -16.39 -24.94
N TRP A 37 10.04 -15.27 -24.69
CA TRP A 37 10.39 -14.84 -23.34
C TRP A 37 9.17 -14.34 -22.57
N PHE A 38 8.23 -13.68 -23.27
CA PHE A 38 6.95 -13.28 -22.66
C PHE A 38 6.12 -14.48 -22.26
N VAL A 39 6.01 -15.50 -23.12
CA VAL A 39 5.28 -16.72 -22.81
C VAL A 39 5.95 -17.48 -21.66
N LEU A 40 7.27 -17.63 -21.66
CA LEU A 40 8.00 -18.30 -20.59
C LEU A 40 7.81 -17.57 -19.24
N SER A 41 7.98 -16.25 -19.23
CA SER A 41 7.77 -15.43 -18.04
C SER A 41 6.34 -15.54 -17.52
N LEU A 42 5.36 -15.52 -18.42
CA LEU A 42 3.96 -15.67 -18.06
C LEU A 42 3.68 -17.03 -17.41
N ILE A 43 4.19 -18.12 -17.99
CA ILE A 43 4.02 -19.46 -17.42
C ILE A 43 4.65 -19.53 -16.02
N ILE A 44 5.84 -18.98 -15.84
CA ILE A 44 6.53 -18.96 -14.53
C ILE A 44 5.73 -18.15 -13.52
N CYS A 45 5.33 -16.92 -13.84
CA CYS A 45 4.59 -16.06 -12.94
C CYS A 45 3.21 -16.64 -12.57
N MET A 46 2.49 -17.19 -13.55
CA MET A 46 1.21 -17.86 -13.31
C MET A 46 1.38 -19.15 -12.48
N GLY A 47 2.42 -19.92 -12.75
CA GLY A 47 2.79 -21.11 -11.96
C GLY A 47 3.08 -20.75 -10.50
N CYS A 48 3.88 -19.72 -10.26
CA CYS A 48 4.17 -19.22 -8.92
C CYS A 48 2.90 -18.73 -8.21
N ALA A 49 2.01 -18.01 -8.92
CA ALA A 49 0.74 -17.56 -8.38
C ALA A 49 -0.18 -18.75 -8.02
N MET A 50 -0.26 -19.78 -8.84
CA MET A 50 -1.03 -20.99 -8.55
C MET A 50 -0.47 -21.74 -7.33
N ILE A 51 0.84 -21.87 -7.22
CA ILE A 51 1.50 -22.46 -6.06
C ILE A 51 1.18 -21.62 -4.81
N TYR A 52 1.35 -20.31 -4.86
CA TYR A 52 1.00 -19.41 -3.75
C TYR A 52 -0.46 -19.59 -3.31
N LEU A 53 -1.41 -19.57 -4.25
CA LEU A 53 -2.83 -19.77 -3.98
C LEU A 53 -3.15 -21.16 -3.40
N ARG A 54 -2.37 -22.16 -3.73
CA ARG A 54 -2.51 -23.52 -3.21
C ARG A 54 -2.09 -23.64 -1.75
N TYR A 55 -1.02 -22.92 -1.38
CA TYR A 55 -0.48 -22.99 -0.01
C TYR A 55 -1.18 -22.01 0.96
N LYS A 56 -1.61 -20.85 0.49
CA LYS A 56 -2.25 -19.85 1.35
C LYS A 56 -3.58 -20.35 1.89
N THR A 57 -3.79 -20.22 3.22
CA THR A 57 -5.07 -20.54 3.86
C THR A 57 -6.14 -19.54 3.44
N PRO A 58 -7.35 -19.99 3.06
CA PRO A 58 -8.45 -19.08 2.77
C PRO A 58 -8.95 -18.43 4.05
N VAL A 59 -9.23 -17.13 3.98
CA VAL A 59 -9.86 -16.38 5.06
C VAL A 59 -11.23 -15.95 4.59
N TYR A 60 -12.22 -16.24 5.42
CA TYR A 60 -13.63 -15.95 5.17
C TYR A 60 -14.08 -14.79 6.04
N GLN A 61 -15.12 -14.12 5.63
CA GLN A 61 -15.75 -13.04 6.35
C GLN A 61 -17.16 -13.41 6.73
N ALA A 62 -17.51 -13.20 7.98
CA ALA A 62 -18.87 -13.23 8.48
C ALA A 62 -19.27 -11.84 8.99
N TYR A 63 -20.55 -11.53 8.91
CA TYR A 63 -21.10 -10.29 9.42
C TYR A 63 -22.39 -10.54 10.20
N ALA A 64 -22.67 -9.64 11.11
CA ALA A 64 -23.94 -9.60 11.85
C ALA A 64 -24.33 -8.14 12.11
N LYS A 65 -25.62 -7.89 12.25
CA LYS A 65 -26.16 -6.57 12.64
C LYS A 65 -26.82 -6.68 14.00
N LEU A 66 -26.36 -5.89 14.93
CA LEU A 66 -26.84 -5.84 16.29
C LEU A 66 -27.53 -4.49 16.52
N LEU A 67 -28.83 -4.52 16.81
CA LEU A 67 -29.58 -3.35 17.28
C LEU A 67 -29.28 -3.16 18.77
N ILE A 68 -28.69 -2.05 19.12
CA ILE A 68 -28.45 -1.66 20.51
C ILE A 68 -29.62 -0.79 20.96
N LYS A 69 -30.39 -1.28 21.93
CA LYS A 69 -31.50 -0.54 22.50
C LYS A 69 -30.96 0.55 23.41
N ASP A 70 -31.41 1.77 23.20
CA ASP A 70 -31.11 2.92 24.02
C ASP A 70 -32.07 2.92 25.23
N ASP A 71 -31.53 2.78 26.42
CA ASP A 71 -32.34 2.78 27.66
C ASP A 71 -32.94 4.16 28.01
N ASP A 72 -32.37 5.24 27.40
CA ASP A 72 -32.85 6.62 27.64
C ASP A 72 -34.24 6.89 27.06
N SER A 73 -34.79 6.02 26.22
CA SER A 73 -36.09 6.22 25.58
C SER A 73 -37.29 5.88 26.49
N ARG A 74 -37.10 5.19 27.63
CA ARG A 74 -38.18 4.78 28.52
C ARG A 74 -38.64 5.87 29.51
N GLY A 75 -37.89 6.96 29.70
CA GLY A 75 -38.27 8.08 30.59
C GLY A 75 -39.24 9.10 29.99
N ARG A 76 -39.66 8.95 28.71
CA ARG A 76 -40.44 9.98 28.00
C ARG A 76 -41.97 9.86 28.11
N GLY A 77 -42.51 9.01 29.00
CA GLY A 77 -43.93 8.79 29.16
C GLY A 77 -44.60 9.59 30.28
N GLY A 78 -43.92 10.43 31.03
CA GLY A 78 -44.46 11.23 32.12
C GLY A 78 -44.59 12.71 31.76
N LYS A 79 -45.85 13.21 31.67
CA LYS A 79 -46.18 14.64 31.55
C LYS A 79 -45.62 15.40 32.77
N SER A 80 -44.46 15.97 32.68
CA SER A 80 -44.02 17.08 33.54
C SER A 80 -43.09 17.96 32.68
N GLY A 81 -43.60 19.14 32.34
CA GLY A 81 -42.94 20.13 31.51
C GLY A 81 -41.83 20.84 32.26
N VAL A 82 -40.67 20.27 32.30
CA VAL A 82 -39.45 21.00 32.63
C VAL A 82 -38.52 20.87 31.41
N LEU A 83 -38.27 21.99 30.76
CA LEU A 83 -37.31 22.15 29.66
C LEU A 83 -35.91 21.85 30.21
N THR A 84 -35.48 20.61 30.02
CA THR A 84 -34.07 20.25 30.23
C THR A 84 -33.23 20.67 29.01
N THR A 85 -32.06 21.18 29.27
CA THR A 85 -31.04 21.66 28.27
C THR A 85 -30.64 20.66 27.19
N SER A 86 -31.10 19.41 27.24
CA SER A 86 -30.94 18.41 26.19
C SER A 86 -31.80 18.65 24.96
N ASN A 87 -32.75 19.61 25.00
CA ASN A 87 -33.57 19.99 23.82
C ASN A 87 -32.92 21.01 22.88
N LEU A 88 -31.73 21.49 23.21
CA LEU A 88 -30.93 22.29 22.30
C LEU A 88 -29.98 21.37 21.51
N GLY A 89 -30.48 20.67 20.54
CA GLY A 89 -29.89 19.83 19.51
C GLY A 89 -28.40 19.93 19.16
N ILE A 90 -27.49 20.13 20.10
CA ILE A 90 -26.07 20.36 19.88
C ILE A 90 -25.15 19.22 20.43
N MET A 91 -25.72 18.25 21.15
CA MET A 91 -24.96 17.04 21.50
C MET A 91 -25.59 15.82 20.82
N SER A 92 -24.93 15.33 19.78
CA SER A 92 -25.32 14.11 19.09
C SER A 92 -25.32 12.92 20.05
N ASN A 93 -26.35 12.08 19.99
CA ASN A 93 -26.46 10.79 20.67
C ASN A 93 -25.36 9.76 20.25
N SER A 94 -24.26 10.20 19.63
CA SER A 94 -23.18 9.33 19.16
C SER A 94 -22.33 8.77 20.30
N THR A 95 -22.23 9.47 21.42
CA THR A 95 -21.38 9.04 22.54
C THR A 95 -21.85 7.77 23.22
N GLY A 96 -23.17 7.51 23.25
CA GLY A 96 -23.72 6.29 23.86
C GLY A 96 -23.43 5.04 23.04
N ILE A 97 -23.62 5.10 21.72
CA ILE A 97 -23.38 3.94 20.85
C ILE A 97 -21.88 3.66 20.65
N ASP A 98 -21.04 4.70 20.62
CA ASP A 98 -19.60 4.54 20.51
C ASP A 98 -19.03 3.76 21.71
N ASN A 99 -19.52 4.04 22.93
CA ASN A 99 -19.17 3.26 24.12
C ASN A 99 -19.61 1.80 24.02
N GLU A 100 -20.80 1.54 23.50
CA GLU A 100 -21.29 0.18 23.33
C GLU A 100 -20.52 -0.61 22.26
N MET A 101 -20.04 0.07 21.20
CA MET A 101 -19.16 -0.55 20.21
C MET A 101 -17.78 -0.88 20.79
N GLU A 102 -17.25 -0.03 21.67
CA GLU A 102 -16.01 -0.32 22.40
C GLU A 102 -16.19 -1.51 23.35
N ILE A 103 -17.34 -1.59 24.04
CA ILE A 103 -17.68 -2.73 24.89
C ILE A 103 -17.74 -4.02 24.07
N LEU A 104 -18.43 -4.01 22.91
CA LEU A 104 -18.52 -5.17 22.03
C LEU A 104 -17.16 -5.64 21.52
N SER A 105 -16.21 -4.71 21.29
CA SER A 105 -14.85 -5.01 20.88
C SER A 105 -13.90 -5.36 22.03
N SER A 106 -14.40 -5.30 23.29
CA SER A 106 -13.58 -5.49 24.48
C SER A 106 -13.00 -6.92 24.58
N LEU A 107 -11.79 -7.00 25.14
CA LEU A 107 -11.14 -8.28 25.41
C LEU A 107 -11.94 -9.16 26.39
N SER A 108 -12.70 -8.56 27.31
CA SER A 108 -13.50 -9.27 28.30
C SER A 108 -14.62 -10.08 27.63
N ILE A 109 -15.41 -9.46 26.77
CA ILE A 109 -16.49 -10.15 26.04
C ILE A 109 -15.92 -11.18 25.08
N ALA A 110 -14.84 -10.83 24.36
CA ALA A 110 -14.15 -11.75 23.47
C ALA A 110 -13.64 -13.00 24.23
N GLN A 111 -13.14 -12.84 25.45
CA GLN A 111 -12.66 -13.94 26.28
C GLN A 111 -13.80 -14.84 26.76
N GLN A 112 -14.95 -14.27 27.10
CA GLN A 112 -16.14 -15.04 27.43
C GLN A 112 -16.63 -15.86 26.23
N ALA A 113 -16.74 -15.24 25.06
CA ALA A 113 -17.16 -15.94 23.83
C ALA A 113 -16.18 -17.06 23.43
N VAL A 114 -14.86 -16.83 23.57
CA VAL A 114 -13.82 -17.84 23.32
C VAL A 114 -13.93 -19.00 24.31
N ARG A 115 -14.24 -18.75 25.59
CA ARG A 115 -14.45 -19.83 26.58
C ARG A 115 -15.71 -20.63 26.30
N ASP A 116 -16.82 -19.95 26.05
CA ASP A 116 -18.11 -20.60 25.82
C ASP A 116 -18.07 -21.54 24.61
N LEU A 117 -17.39 -21.12 23.54
CA LEU A 117 -17.22 -21.89 22.30
C LEU A 117 -15.97 -22.79 22.32
N LYS A 118 -15.18 -22.77 23.39
CA LYS A 118 -13.90 -23.51 23.51
C LYS A 118 -12.92 -23.26 22.36
N LEU A 119 -12.89 -22.02 21.81
CA LEU A 119 -12.03 -21.67 20.69
C LEU A 119 -10.53 -21.63 21.04
N TYR A 120 -10.20 -21.81 22.30
CA TYR A 120 -8.83 -21.99 22.77
C TYR A 120 -8.23 -23.34 22.40
N VAL A 121 -9.03 -24.30 21.92
CA VAL A 121 -8.58 -25.58 21.35
C VAL A 121 -8.76 -25.54 19.85
N ASN A 122 -7.67 -25.54 19.10
CA ASN A 122 -7.68 -25.60 17.65
C ASN A 122 -7.42 -27.02 17.18
N TYR A 123 -8.26 -27.51 16.28
CA TYR A 123 -8.13 -28.82 15.66
C TYR A 123 -7.77 -28.69 14.20
N SER A 124 -6.78 -29.45 13.74
CA SER A 124 -6.45 -29.57 12.33
C SER A 124 -6.15 -31.02 11.96
N LEU A 125 -6.64 -31.47 10.81
CA LEU A 125 -6.35 -32.76 10.26
C LEU A 125 -5.20 -32.66 9.26
N GLU A 126 -4.21 -33.52 9.41
CA GLU A 126 -3.07 -33.58 8.52
C GLU A 126 -3.50 -33.84 7.08
N GLY A 127 -3.10 -32.98 6.15
CA GLY A 127 -3.37 -33.11 4.73
C GLY A 127 -2.11 -33.34 3.91
N LYS A 128 -2.25 -33.83 2.68
CA LYS A 128 -1.09 -34.12 1.79
C LYS A 128 -0.26 -32.84 1.46
N VAL A 129 -0.86 -31.67 1.51
CA VAL A 129 -0.24 -30.40 1.10
C VAL A 129 -0.30 -29.37 2.22
N LYS A 130 -1.42 -29.30 2.92
CA LYS A 130 -1.61 -28.42 4.09
C LYS A 130 -2.60 -29.07 5.04
N ASP A 131 -2.51 -28.70 6.31
CA ASP A 131 -3.45 -29.12 7.33
C ASP A 131 -4.81 -28.44 7.12
N HIS A 132 -5.88 -29.17 7.37
CA HIS A 132 -7.25 -28.67 7.28
C HIS A 132 -7.77 -28.37 8.68
N LEU A 133 -8.12 -27.12 8.92
CA LEU A 133 -8.79 -26.73 10.15
C LEU A 133 -10.14 -27.45 10.25
N ILE A 134 -10.40 -28.06 11.40
CA ILE A 134 -11.66 -28.71 11.73
C ILE A 134 -12.34 -27.90 12.82
N TYR A 135 -13.62 -27.66 12.68
CA TYR A 135 -14.46 -27.00 13.68
C TYR A 135 -15.83 -27.67 13.72
N ASN A 136 -16.31 -28.03 14.90
CA ASN A 136 -17.57 -28.74 15.15
C ASN A 136 -17.70 -30.11 14.43
N SER A 137 -16.61 -30.68 13.91
CA SER A 137 -16.54 -31.98 13.27
C SER A 137 -15.36 -32.83 13.74
N GLU A 138 -14.74 -32.43 14.84
CA GLU A 138 -13.63 -33.15 15.47
C GLU A 138 -14.09 -34.53 16.01
N PRO A 139 -13.39 -35.59 15.65
CA PRO A 139 -13.72 -36.96 16.13
C PRO A 139 -13.35 -37.16 17.59
N ILE A 140 -12.41 -36.38 18.11
CA ILE A 140 -11.96 -36.40 19.51
C ILE A 140 -11.93 -34.99 20.02
N SER A 141 -12.64 -34.71 21.11
CA SER A 141 -12.55 -33.43 21.82
C SER A 141 -11.45 -33.52 22.89
N VAL A 142 -10.71 -32.44 23.02
CA VAL A 142 -9.64 -32.27 23.99
C VAL A 142 -9.95 -31.04 24.81
N ASP A 143 -9.81 -31.13 26.10
CA ASP A 143 -10.01 -29.99 27.00
C ASP A 143 -8.93 -29.99 28.08
N LEU A 144 -8.58 -28.79 28.55
CA LEU A 144 -7.66 -28.59 29.65
C LEU A 144 -8.44 -28.17 30.88
N ASP A 145 -8.05 -28.66 32.04
CA ASP A 145 -8.62 -28.26 33.31
C ASP A 145 -8.72 -26.71 33.44
N PRO A 146 -9.92 -26.18 33.79
CA PRO A 146 -10.19 -24.75 33.85
C PRO A 146 -9.24 -23.95 34.77
N SER A 147 -8.79 -24.56 35.86
CA SER A 147 -7.91 -23.89 36.82
C SER A 147 -6.50 -23.60 36.27
N HIS A 148 -6.05 -24.40 35.29
CA HIS A 148 -4.76 -24.26 34.62
C HIS A 148 -4.88 -23.53 33.31
N LEU A 149 -6.04 -23.59 32.67
CA LEU A 149 -6.29 -22.97 31.35
C LEU A 149 -6.03 -21.45 31.38
N GLU A 150 -6.42 -20.77 32.46
CA GLU A 150 -6.20 -19.31 32.60
C GLU A 150 -4.74 -18.93 32.86
N LYS A 151 -3.94 -19.86 33.37
CA LYS A 151 -2.52 -19.68 33.67
C LYS A 151 -1.62 -20.17 32.55
N LEU A 152 -2.20 -20.59 31.43
CA LEU A 152 -1.44 -21.13 30.30
C LEU A 152 -0.70 -20.01 29.59
N ASN A 153 0.63 -20.01 29.65
CA ASN A 153 1.49 -19.00 29.04
C ASN A 153 2.06 -19.45 27.68
N SER A 154 2.05 -20.76 27.39
CA SER A 154 2.58 -21.33 26.16
C SER A 154 1.62 -22.36 25.59
N PRO A 155 1.54 -22.50 24.27
CA PRO A 155 0.66 -23.48 23.66
C PRO A 155 1.05 -24.91 24.03
N ILE A 156 0.04 -25.76 24.17
CA ILE A 156 0.21 -27.21 24.26
C ILE A 156 -0.13 -27.78 22.90
N SER A 157 0.81 -28.48 22.28
CA SER A 157 0.62 -29.13 20.98
C SER A 157 0.51 -30.63 21.17
N LEU A 158 -0.57 -31.23 20.65
CA LEU A 158 -0.81 -32.66 20.67
C LEU A 158 -1.03 -33.16 19.26
N GLU A 159 -0.53 -34.35 18.99
CA GLU A 159 -0.75 -35.09 17.74
C GLU A 159 -1.36 -36.45 18.09
N ILE A 160 -2.54 -36.72 17.56
CA ILE A 160 -3.32 -37.94 17.83
C ILE A 160 -3.37 -38.79 16.57
N ASN A 161 -2.76 -39.94 16.63
CA ASN A 161 -2.70 -40.88 15.53
C ASN A 161 -3.51 -42.15 15.87
N ARG A 162 -4.37 -42.59 14.96
CA ARG A 162 -5.12 -43.83 15.12
C ARG A 162 -4.34 -45.00 14.57
N LYS A 163 -4.24 -46.12 15.36
CA LYS A 163 -3.72 -47.43 14.94
C LYS A 163 -4.74 -48.52 15.33
N GLY A 164 -5.58 -48.93 14.37
CA GLY A 164 -6.66 -49.86 14.62
C GLY A 164 -7.68 -49.36 15.63
N SER A 165 -7.78 -50.03 16.79
CA SER A 165 -8.66 -49.63 17.90
C SER A 165 -8.01 -48.72 18.93
N SER A 166 -6.69 -48.48 18.83
CA SER A 166 -5.95 -47.65 19.78
C SER A 166 -5.55 -46.30 19.14
N TYR A 167 -5.30 -45.32 20.00
CA TYR A 167 -4.86 -43.99 19.61
C TYR A 167 -3.52 -43.69 20.30
N THR A 168 -2.54 -43.29 19.52
CA THR A 168 -1.26 -42.78 20.07
C THR A 168 -1.33 -41.29 20.14
N VAL A 169 -1.16 -40.73 21.32
CA VAL A 169 -1.10 -39.27 21.52
C VAL A 169 0.35 -38.93 21.83
N THR A 170 0.92 -38.12 20.96
CA THR A 170 2.24 -37.52 21.15
C THR A 170 2.06 -36.01 21.26
N GLY A 171 2.90 -35.33 21.98
CA GLY A 171 2.78 -33.86 22.12
C GLY A 171 3.89 -33.23 22.90
N GLU A 172 3.87 -31.91 22.93
CA GLU A 172 4.83 -31.10 23.65
C GLU A 172 4.16 -29.99 24.44
N TYR A 173 4.65 -29.71 25.61
CA TYR A 173 4.23 -28.59 26.43
C TYR A 173 5.43 -28.00 27.19
N LEU A 174 5.38 -26.70 27.42
CA LEU A 174 6.39 -25.99 28.23
C LEU A 174 6.07 -26.20 29.71
N ASN A 175 7.03 -26.72 30.50
CA ASN A 175 6.86 -26.82 31.93
C ASN A 175 6.94 -25.42 32.58
N PRO A 176 5.88 -24.95 33.26
CA PRO A 176 5.83 -23.62 33.83
C PRO A 176 6.85 -23.35 34.91
N THR A 177 7.39 -24.42 35.55
CA THR A 177 8.34 -24.32 36.68
C THR A 177 9.79 -24.27 36.18
N THR A 178 10.10 -25.04 35.13
CA THR A 178 11.49 -25.22 34.68
C THR A 178 11.79 -24.51 33.36
N GLY A 179 10.78 -24.08 32.63
CA GLY A 179 10.94 -23.46 31.30
C GLY A 179 11.43 -24.44 30.21
N VAL A 180 11.39 -25.75 30.46
CA VAL A 180 11.84 -26.78 29.49
C VAL A 180 10.64 -27.43 28.83
N ASN A 181 10.76 -27.74 27.56
CA ASN A 181 9.74 -28.49 26.81
C ASN A 181 9.74 -29.94 27.27
N ASN A 182 8.57 -30.40 27.71
CA ASN A 182 8.34 -31.81 28.06
C ASN A 182 7.55 -32.48 26.95
N SER A 183 7.89 -33.71 26.62
CA SER A 183 7.14 -34.55 25.66
C SER A 183 6.03 -35.32 26.37
N ILE A 184 4.94 -35.55 25.66
CA ILE A 184 3.84 -36.44 26.01
C ILE A 184 3.86 -37.58 25.01
N GLU A 185 3.86 -38.81 25.53
CA GLU A 185 3.62 -39.99 24.72
C GLU A 185 2.73 -40.95 25.49
N LYS A 186 1.52 -41.18 24.99
CA LYS A 186 0.54 -42.07 25.61
C LYS A 186 -0.29 -42.80 24.59
N THR A 187 -0.43 -44.12 24.78
CA THR A 187 -1.36 -44.91 23.97
C THR A 187 -2.69 -45.07 24.72
N ILE A 188 -3.79 -44.79 24.04
CA ILE A 188 -5.14 -44.77 24.54
C ILE A 188 -5.95 -45.87 23.87
N THR A 189 -6.65 -46.67 24.67
CA THR A 189 -7.51 -47.73 24.18
C THR A 189 -9.00 -47.49 24.46
N SER A 190 -9.30 -46.55 25.39
CA SER A 190 -10.67 -46.22 25.78
C SER A 190 -10.83 -44.73 26.07
N PHE A 191 -12.02 -44.20 25.84
CA PHE A 191 -12.41 -42.84 26.17
C PHE A 191 -13.51 -42.84 27.24
N PRO A 192 -13.58 -41.81 28.12
CA PRO A 192 -12.69 -40.66 28.27
C PRO A 192 -11.35 -41.03 28.92
N THR A 193 -10.28 -40.39 28.49
CA THR A 193 -8.95 -40.57 29.08
C THR A 193 -8.36 -39.24 29.56
N ARG A 194 -7.64 -39.31 30.68
CA ARG A 194 -6.91 -38.15 31.27
C ARG A 194 -5.41 -38.31 31.06
N ILE A 195 -4.78 -37.19 30.74
CA ILE A 195 -3.33 -37.09 30.66
C ILE A 195 -2.89 -36.02 31.65
N ASP A 196 -2.17 -36.44 32.67
CA ASP A 196 -1.63 -35.55 33.69
C ASP A 196 -0.37 -34.90 33.17
N THR A 197 -0.35 -33.59 33.15
CA THR A 197 0.81 -32.78 32.77
C THR A 197 1.15 -31.79 33.88
N LYS A 198 2.35 -31.22 33.86
CA LYS A 198 2.71 -30.14 34.81
C LYS A 198 1.96 -28.82 34.56
N THR A 199 1.31 -28.69 33.40
CA THR A 199 0.46 -27.55 33.01
C THR A 199 -1.02 -27.79 33.20
N GLY A 200 -1.43 -28.93 33.80
CA GLY A 200 -2.81 -29.30 34.08
C GLY A 200 -3.19 -30.65 33.51
N ILE A 201 -4.44 -31.05 33.78
CA ILE A 201 -5.01 -32.31 33.34
C ILE A 201 -5.66 -32.12 31.96
N ILE A 202 -5.16 -32.82 30.97
CA ILE A 202 -5.76 -32.84 29.64
C ILE A 202 -6.74 -34.00 29.57
N THR A 203 -7.99 -33.70 29.25
CA THR A 203 -9.05 -34.70 29.10
C THR A 203 -9.35 -34.92 27.61
N LEU A 204 -9.29 -36.14 27.16
CA LEU A 204 -9.67 -36.56 25.82
C LEU A 204 -10.98 -37.34 25.85
N GLN A 205 -11.92 -36.94 25.00
CA GLN A 205 -13.23 -37.59 24.89
C GLN A 205 -13.54 -37.90 23.44
N SER A 206 -14.09 -39.05 23.15
CA SER A 206 -14.52 -39.45 21.80
C SER A 206 -15.88 -38.79 21.48
N ASN A 207 -15.96 -38.18 20.30
CA ASN A 207 -17.19 -37.67 19.74
C ASN A 207 -17.71 -38.69 18.70
N GLY A 208 -18.14 -39.88 19.18
CA GLY A 208 -18.50 -41.01 18.33
C GLY A 208 -19.50 -40.71 17.21
N ASP A 209 -20.38 -39.70 17.42
CA ASP A 209 -21.36 -39.25 16.43
C ASP A 209 -20.73 -38.50 15.24
N ARG A 210 -19.49 -38.04 15.36
CA ARG A 210 -18.75 -37.28 14.34
C ARG A 210 -17.77 -38.15 13.52
N GLY A 211 -17.80 -39.46 13.71
CA GLY A 211 -16.98 -40.41 13.00
C GLY A 211 -15.64 -40.73 13.70
N LEU A 212 -14.92 -41.67 13.13
CA LEU A 212 -13.61 -42.09 13.64
C LEU A 212 -12.49 -41.33 12.93
N LEU A 213 -11.38 -41.10 13.61
CA LEU A 213 -10.18 -40.52 13.00
C LEU A 213 -9.68 -41.44 11.88
N PRO A 214 -9.48 -40.96 10.64
CA PRO A 214 -8.94 -41.80 9.55
C PRO A 214 -7.55 -42.34 9.90
N GLU A 215 -7.30 -43.61 9.59
CA GLU A 215 -5.97 -44.19 9.75
C GLU A 215 -4.95 -43.52 8.82
N GLY A 216 -3.75 -43.28 9.30
CA GLY A 216 -2.66 -42.68 8.54
C GLY A 216 -2.78 -41.15 8.37
N ARG A 217 -3.69 -40.51 9.14
CA ARG A 217 -3.76 -39.05 9.24
C ARG A 217 -3.76 -38.63 10.71
N ALA A 218 -2.86 -37.75 11.03
CA ALA A 218 -2.78 -37.21 12.38
C ALA A 218 -3.83 -36.08 12.62
N LEU A 219 -4.46 -36.13 13.78
CA LEU A 219 -5.25 -35.01 14.31
C LEU A 219 -4.32 -34.16 15.18
N LYS A 220 -3.98 -33.00 14.72
CA LYS A 220 -3.18 -32.01 15.44
C LYS A 220 -4.11 -31.15 16.28
N VAL A 221 -3.85 -31.05 17.54
CA VAL A 221 -4.62 -30.29 18.52
C VAL A 221 -3.69 -29.29 19.18
N THR A 222 -4.03 -28.02 19.17
CA THR A 222 -3.27 -26.97 19.84
C THR A 222 -4.15 -26.29 20.86
N ILE A 223 -3.77 -26.34 22.12
CA ILE A 223 -4.43 -25.66 23.23
C ILE A 223 -3.70 -24.34 23.49
N LEU A 224 -4.43 -23.25 23.43
CA LEU A 224 -3.92 -21.88 23.59
C LEU A 224 -4.53 -21.25 24.83
N SER A 225 -3.91 -20.21 25.36
CA SER A 225 -4.53 -19.39 26.41
C SER A 225 -5.80 -18.71 25.90
N PRO A 226 -6.94 -18.78 26.61
CA PRO A 226 -8.16 -18.09 26.21
C PRO A 226 -7.94 -16.59 25.99
N LYS A 227 -7.08 -15.97 26.80
CA LYS A 227 -6.72 -14.56 26.68
C LYS A 227 -6.01 -14.25 25.37
N SER A 228 -5.07 -15.11 24.93
CA SER A 228 -4.35 -14.90 23.68
C SER A 228 -5.26 -15.08 22.45
N VAL A 229 -6.15 -16.06 22.52
CA VAL A 229 -7.14 -16.32 21.47
C VAL A 229 -8.16 -15.17 21.42
N ALA A 230 -8.65 -14.71 22.57
CA ALA A 230 -9.54 -13.56 22.67
C ALA A 230 -8.92 -12.30 22.08
N ALA A 231 -7.64 -12.04 22.35
CA ALA A 231 -6.92 -10.92 21.76
C ALA A 231 -6.85 -11.01 20.21
N LYS A 232 -6.65 -12.22 19.67
CA LYS A 232 -6.70 -12.46 18.22
C LYS A 232 -8.08 -12.15 17.65
N TYR A 233 -9.15 -12.62 18.30
CA TYR A 233 -10.52 -12.39 17.85
C TYR A 233 -10.94 -10.93 18.00
N ALA A 234 -10.63 -10.28 19.11
CA ALA A 234 -10.87 -8.85 19.32
C ALA A 234 -10.16 -7.99 18.26
N GLY A 235 -8.89 -8.33 17.91
CA GLY A 235 -8.14 -7.64 16.85
C GLY A 235 -8.63 -7.95 15.42
N SER A 236 -9.36 -9.07 15.24
CA SER A 236 -9.91 -9.47 13.92
C SER A 236 -11.36 -9.01 13.74
N LEU A 237 -12.04 -8.62 14.84
CA LEU A 237 -13.39 -8.10 14.85
C LEU A 237 -13.36 -6.60 14.50
N SER A 238 -14.17 -6.22 13.54
CA SER A 238 -14.45 -4.83 13.23
C SER A 238 -15.87 -4.50 13.63
N VAL A 239 -16.03 -3.55 14.53
CA VAL A 239 -17.33 -3.05 14.98
C VAL A 239 -17.49 -1.64 14.42
N SER A 240 -18.56 -1.40 13.68
CA SER A 240 -18.85 -0.09 13.09
C SER A 240 -20.34 0.20 13.10
N GLN A 241 -20.68 1.48 13.17
CA GLN A 241 -22.07 1.91 13.08
C GLN A 241 -22.54 1.90 11.62
N THR A 242 -23.69 1.31 11.35
CA THR A 242 -24.25 1.25 9.98
C THR A 242 -24.54 2.64 9.41
N SER A 243 -24.97 3.58 10.25
CA SER A 243 -25.19 5.00 9.89
C SER A 243 -25.13 5.84 11.16
N LYS A 244 -24.63 7.07 11.07
CA LYS A 244 -24.50 8.02 12.20
C LYS A 244 -25.80 8.34 12.93
N THR A 245 -26.94 7.98 12.37
CA THR A 245 -28.27 8.24 12.93
C THR A 245 -28.96 6.99 13.46
N THR A 246 -28.34 5.81 13.39
CA THR A 246 -28.94 4.54 13.81
C THR A 246 -28.18 3.96 15.00
N THR A 247 -28.86 3.22 15.85
CA THR A 247 -28.25 2.47 16.96
C THR A 247 -27.92 1.02 16.56
N ILE A 248 -27.56 0.80 15.28
CA ILE A 248 -27.25 -0.50 14.72
C ILE A 248 -25.75 -0.62 14.55
N ALA A 249 -25.13 -1.53 15.27
CA ALA A 249 -23.74 -1.92 15.12
C ALA A 249 -23.62 -3.03 14.08
N GLU A 250 -22.70 -2.85 13.13
CA GLU A 250 -22.29 -3.88 12.19
C GLU A 250 -21.03 -4.55 12.73
N LEU A 251 -21.10 -5.86 12.90
CA LEU A 251 -20.02 -6.70 13.38
C LEU A 251 -19.46 -7.48 12.21
N VAL A 252 -18.18 -7.33 11.93
CA VAL A 252 -17.51 -8.03 10.84
C VAL A 252 -16.31 -8.79 11.38
N LEU A 253 -16.28 -10.10 11.15
CA LEU A 253 -15.20 -10.98 11.60
C LEU A 253 -14.57 -11.71 10.43
N LYS A 254 -13.24 -11.82 10.46
CA LYS A 254 -12.46 -12.61 9.49
C LYS A 254 -11.86 -13.82 10.19
N ASP A 255 -12.16 -15.00 9.66
CA ASP A 255 -11.68 -16.28 10.20
C ASP A 255 -11.35 -17.28 9.08
N GLU A 256 -10.55 -18.28 9.38
CA GLU A 256 -10.22 -19.39 8.48
C GLU A 256 -11.39 -20.37 8.29
N SER A 257 -12.31 -20.44 9.26
CA SER A 257 -13.54 -21.23 9.22
C SER A 257 -14.78 -20.35 9.17
N PRO A 258 -15.61 -20.43 8.12
CA PRO A 258 -16.84 -19.63 8.03
C PRO A 258 -17.83 -19.93 9.15
N GLN A 259 -17.96 -21.22 9.55
CA GLN A 259 -18.86 -21.62 10.61
C GLN A 259 -18.41 -21.09 11.97
N ARG A 260 -17.11 -21.14 12.24
CA ARG A 260 -16.51 -20.62 13.48
C ARG A 260 -16.70 -19.10 13.59
N ALA A 261 -16.58 -18.37 12.48
CA ALA A 261 -16.84 -16.93 12.45
C ALA A 261 -18.30 -16.59 12.77
N VAL A 262 -19.24 -17.34 12.21
CA VAL A 262 -20.69 -17.17 12.45
C VAL A 262 -21.03 -17.47 13.89
N ASP A 263 -20.54 -18.61 14.42
CA ASP A 263 -20.81 -19.00 15.81
C ASP A 263 -20.19 -18.03 16.82
N TYR A 264 -19.00 -17.52 16.53
CA TYR A 264 -18.37 -16.48 17.37
C TYR A 264 -19.19 -15.20 17.40
N LEU A 265 -19.67 -14.68 16.28
CA LEU A 265 -20.50 -13.46 16.25
C LEU A 265 -21.82 -13.64 17.00
N ARG A 266 -22.43 -14.84 16.89
CA ARG A 266 -23.64 -15.19 17.64
C ARG A 266 -23.35 -15.22 19.15
N GLN A 267 -22.28 -15.90 19.54
CA GLN A 267 -21.90 -16.01 20.95
C GLN A 267 -21.46 -14.68 21.53
N LEU A 268 -20.79 -13.83 20.75
CA LEU A 268 -20.43 -12.47 21.16
C LEU A 268 -21.67 -11.65 21.55
N ALA A 269 -22.74 -11.72 20.74
CA ALA A 269 -24.00 -11.05 21.05
C ALA A 269 -24.65 -11.61 22.34
N ILE A 270 -24.58 -12.90 22.58
CA ILE A 270 -25.05 -13.56 23.81
C ILE A 270 -24.23 -13.09 25.00
N CYS A 271 -22.90 -13.09 24.90
CA CYS A 271 -22.02 -12.63 25.98
C CYS A 271 -22.24 -11.14 26.30
N TYR A 272 -22.42 -10.31 25.27
CA TYR A 272 -22.75 -8.90 25.43
C TYR A 272 -24.05 -8.71 26.21
N ASN A 273 -25.13 -9.44 25.85
CA ASN A 273 -26.40 -9.37 26.57
C ASN A 273 -26.29 -9.90 28.03
N ARG A 274 -25.55 -10.99 28.20
CA ARG A 274 -25.29 -11.54 29.56
C ARG A 274 -24.61 -10.49 30.42
N GLN A 275 -23.55 -9.88 29.94
CA GLN A 275 -22.80 -8.85 30.66
C GLN A 275 -23.68 -7.63 30.95
N ALA A 276 -24.45 -7.14 29.97
CA ALA A 276 -25.36 -6.02 30.17
C ALA A 276 -26.45 -6.32 31.20
N ASN A 277 -26.95 -7.54 31.20
CA ASN A 277 -27.94 -7.98 32.21
C ASN A 277 -27.32 -8.15 33.61
N GLU A 278 -26.10 -8.68 33.71
CA GLU A 278 -25.35 -8.75 34.96
C GLU A 278 -25.14 -7.36 35.58
N ASP A 279 -24.71 -6.41 34.74
CA ASP A 279 -24.46 -5.02 35.15
C ASP A 279 -25.74 -4.33 35.64
N LYS A 280 -26.89 -4.52 34.95
CA LYS A 280 -28.19 -4.01 35.39
C LYS A 280 -28.65 -4.66 36.67
N ASN A 281 -28.49 -5.96 36.82
CA ASN A 281 -28.86 -6.69 38.00
C ASN A 281 -28.05 -6.25 39.22
N GLU A 282 -26.75 -5.95 39.05
CA GLU A 282 -25.93 -5.43 40.14
C GLU A 282 -26.51 -4.12 40.70
N ILE A 283 -26.91 -3.18 39.82
CA ILE A 283 -27.53 -1.92 40.25
C ILE A 283 -28.84 -2.21 40.97
N ALA A 284 -29.69 -3.09 40.42
CA ALA A 284 -30.98 -3.40 41.00
C ALA A 284 -30.86 -4.08 42.39
N VAL A 285 -29.91 -5.03 42.50
CA VAL A 285 -29.62 -5.72 43.79
C VAL A 285 -29.11 -4.71 44.82
N ARG A 286 -28.16 -3.82 44.46
CA ARG A 286 -27.70 -2.77 45.40
C ARG A 286 -28.82 -1.81 45.84
N THR A 287 -29.68 -1.47 44.89
CA THR A 287 -30.85 -0.63 45.19
C THR A 287 -31.81 -1.35 46.14
N GLU A 288 -32.06 -2.64 45.91
CA GLU A 288 -32.91 -3.48 46.79
C GLU A 288 -32.34 -3.59 48.20
N GLU A 289 -31.03 -3.88 48.33
CA GLU A 289 -30.34 -3.92 49.61
C GLU A 289 -30.50 -2.61 50.41
N PHE A 290 -30.27 -1.47 49.69
CA PHE A 290 -30.44 -0.14 50.30
C PHE A 290 -31.87 0.08 50.77
N ILE A 291 -32.88 -0.20 49.91
CA ILE A 291 -34.30 0.01 50.26
C ILE A 291 -34.70 -0.91 51.42
N ASN A 292 -34.30 -2.19 51.39
CA ASN A 292 -34.61 -3.13 52.47
C ASN A 292 -34.01 -2.70 53.80
N GLY A 293 -32.76 -2.30 53.84
CA GLY A 293 -32.11 -1.78 55.02
C GLY A 293 -32.80 -0.50 55.58
N ARG A 294 -33.30 0.33 54.64
CA ARG A 294 -34.01 1.55 54.99
C ARG A 294 -35.42 1.26 55.50
N LEU A 295 -36.14 0.33 54.85
CA LEU A 295 -37.47 -0.15 55.32
C LEU A 295 -37.43 -0.73 56.78
N GLU A 296 -36.40 -1.54 57.02
CA GLU A 296 -36.23 -2.09 58.41
C GLU A 296 -36.07 -0.97 59.41
N LYS A 297 -35.22 0.02 59.14
CA LYS A 297 -34.99 1.16 60.05
C LYS A 297 -36.23 1.99 60.25
N ILE A 298 -36.94 2.33 59.16
CA ILE A 298 -38.19 3.12 59.23
C ILE A 298 -39.30 2.35 59.92
N ASN A 299 -39.41 1.02 59.70
CA ASN A 299 -40.41 0.19 60.38
C ASN A 299 -40.16 0.17 61.87
N ALA A 300 -38.94 0.04 62.37
CA ALA A 300 -38.59 0.14 63.78
C ALA A 300 -38.91 1.52 64.37
N GLU A 301 -38.55 2.60 63.60
CA GLU A 301 -38.87 3.97 64.04
C GLU A 301 -40.37 4.26 64.03
N LEU A 302 -41.16 3.73 63.09
CA LEU A 302 -42.62 3.87 63.04
C LEU A 302 -43.26 3.16 64.23
N GLY A 303 -42.88 1.89 64.52
CA GLY A 303 -43.36 1.15 65.65
C GLY A 303 -43.07 1.84 66.98
N SER A 304 -41.84 2.44 67.09
CA SER A 304 -41.54 3.26 68.29
C SER A 304 -42.45 4.50 68.45
N THR A 305 -42.74 5.16 67.30
CA THR A 305 -43.61 6.36 67.28
C THR A 305 -45.05 5.99 67.55
N GLU A 306 -45.54 4.89 67.01
CA GLU A 306 -46.88 4.35 67.26
C GLU A 306 -47.07 3.95 68.75
N GLY A 307 -46.05 3.29 69.28
CA GLY A 307 -46.00 2.98 70.67
C GLY A 307 -46.05 4.22 71.59
N SER A 308 -45.29 5.25 71.22
CA SER A 308 -45.29 6.55 71.88
C SER A 308 -46.67 7.25 71.80
N LEU A 309 -47.33 7.15 70.66
CA LEU A 309 -48.66 7.71 70.39
C LEU A 309 -49.70 6.94 71.26
N GLU A 310 -49.62 5.61 71.26
CA GLU A 310 -50.51 4.77 72.07
C GLU A 310 -50.34 5.07 73.53
N GLU A 311 -49.11 5.09 74.05
CA GLU A 311 -48.85 5.40 75.48
C GLU A 311 -49.33 6.78 75.85
N TYR A 312 -49.08 7.80 74.96
CA TYR A 312 -49.60 9.15 75.24
C TYR A 312 -51.13 9.23 75.29
N LYS A 313 -51.81 8.53 74.33
CA LYS A 313 -53.24 8.43 74.27
C LYS A 313 -53.84 7.74 75.56
N LYS A 314 -53.19 6.63 75.97
CA LYS A 314 -53.60 5.90 77.20
C LYS A 314 -53.44 6.73 78.48
N ARG A 315 -52.30 7.41 78.62
CA ARG A 315 -52.03 8.25 79.81
C ARG A 315 -52.99 9.43 79.95
N ASN A 316 -53.51 9.96 78.89
CA ASN A 316 -54.26 11.17 78.85
C ASN A 316 -55.77 10.94 78.61
N ASN A 317 -56.23 9.69 78.57
CA ASN A 317 -57.68 9.30 78.43
C ASN A 317 -58.35 10.02 77.23
N MET A 318 -57.69 10.20 76.16
CA MET A 318 -58.15 10.97 75.01
C MET A 318 -59.04 10.13 74.08
N VAL A 319 -60.36 10.08 74.35
CA VAL A 319 -61.27 9.31 73.49
C VAL A 319 -62.04 10.20 72.54
N GLU A 320 -62.28 11.50 72.80
CA GLU A 320 -62.98 12.39 71.87
C GLU A 320 -62.61 13.88 72.02
N LEU A 321 -61.97 14.48 71.10
CA LEU A 321 -61.94 15.94 70.89
C LEU A 321 -62.07 16.19 69.38
N LYS A 322 -63.20 15.84 68.84
CA LYS A 322 -63.63 16.24 67.54
C LYS A 322 -64.92 17.03 67.65
N MET A 323 -64.90 18.31 67.42
CA MET A 323 -65.96 18.95 66.66
C MET A 323 -65.98 20.48 66.48
N ASN A 324 -65.03 21.31 66.82
CA ASN A 324 -65.18 22.76 66.59
C ASN A 324 -64.03 23.46 65.83
N ALA A 325 -63.29 22.74 65.06
CA ALA A 325 -62.18 23.34 64.21
C ALA A 325 -62.23 22.95 62.73
N ALA A 326 -63.38 22.60 62.18
CA ALA A 326 -63.49 21.96 60.86
C ALA A 326 -62.92 22.78 59.70
N GLN A 327 -62.95 24.08 59.80
CA GLN A 327 -62.49 24.91 58.65
C GLN A 327 -60.99 25.32 58.75
N ALA A 328 -60.51 25.58 59.96
CA ALA A 328 -59.10 25.84 60.21
C ALA A 328 -58.28 24.55 60.15
N VAL A 329 -58.84 23.41 60.53
CA VAL A 329 -58.30 22.06 60.40
C VAL A 329 -58.09 21.66 58.90
N GLN A 330 -59.01 21.96 57.99
CA GLN A 330 -58.91 21.57 56.58
C GLN A 330 -57.74 22.23 55.91
N ASN A 331 -57.48 23.48 56.14
CA ASN A 331 -56.33 24.15 55.59
C ASN A 331 -55.01 23.68 56.27
N GLN A 332 -55.08 23.44 57.60
CA GLN A 332 -53.96 22.88 58.33
C GLN A 332 -53.64 21.46 57.88
N ASP A 333 -54.65 20.62 57.59
CA ASP A 333 -54.43 19.27 57.04
C ASP A 333 -53.73 19.30 55.63
N VAL A 334 -54.14 20.19 54.70
CA VAL A 334 -53.51 20.36 53.42
C VAL A 334 -52.04 20.72 53.57
N TYR A 335 -51.72 21.69 54.44
CA TYR A 335 -50.30 22.07 54.64
C TYR A 335 -49.55 21.05 55.52
N SER A 336 -50.20 20.28 56.36
CA SER A 336 -49.63 19.15 57.08
C SER A 336 -49.19 18.05 56.15
N GLN A 337 -50.07 17.74 55.18
CA GLN A 337 -49.75 16.72 54.11
C GLN A 337 -48.57 17.12 53.23
N LYS A 338 -48.58 18.37 52.78
CA LYS A 338 -47.45 18.92 52.02
C LYS A 338 -46.15 18.95 52.83
N LEU A 339 -46.27 19.26 54.17
CA LEU A 339 -45.07 19.23 55.01
C LEU A 339 -44.55 17.83 55.21
N ALA A 340 -45.48 16.83 55.36
CA ALA A 340 -45.12 15.42 55.43
C ALA A 340 -44.35 14.97 54.11
N GLU A 341 -44.85 15.35 52.93
CA GLU A 341 -44.21 15.08 51.63
C GLU A 341 -42.82 15.71 51.54
N ALA A 342 -42.69 17.00 51.92
CA ALA A 342 -41.38 17.68 51.86
C ALA A 342 -40.38 17.06 52.87
N ASN A 343 -40.80 16.64 54.04
CA ASN A 343 -39.97 15.94 55.03
C ASN A 343 -39.55 14.55 54.50
N THR A 344 -40.43 13.87 53.78
CA THR A 344 -40.12 12.57 53.14
C THR A 344 -39.03 12.71 52.13
N GLN A 345 -39.15 13.72 51.27
CA GLN A 345 -38.11 13.99 50.26
C GLN A 345 -36.78 14.41 50.93
N MET A 346 -36.81 15.21 51.98
CA MET A 346 -35.60 15.59 52.72
C MET A 346 -34.94 14.36 53.38
N ALA A 347 -35.71 13.43 53.92
CA ALA A 347 -35.18 12.20 54.48
C ALA A 347 -34.50 11.30 53.47
N LEU A 348 -35.08 11.23 52.25
CA LEU A 348 -34.46 10.51 51.11
C LEU A 348 -33.14 11.14 50.67
N LEU A 349 -33.11 12.45 50.49
CA LEU A 349 -31.90 13.19 50.15
C LEU A 349 -30.79 12.96 51.19
N ASN A 350 -31.13 13.00 52.47
CA ASN A 350 -30.17 12.74 53.53
C ASN A 350 -29.65 11.28 53.50
N SER A 351 -30.50 10.29 53.28
CA SER A 351 -30.12 8.89 53.20
C SER A 351 -29.17 8.62 52.06
N ILE A 352 -29.44 9.18 50.88
CA ILE A 352 -28.53 9.02 49.71
C ILE A 352 -27.24 9.77 49.96
N SER A 353 -27.30 10.95 50.59
CA SER A 353 -26.08 11.70 50.91
C SER A 353 -25.21 10.95 51.95
N GLU A 354 -25.80 10.25 52.90
CA GLU A 354 -25.11 9.39 53.85
C GLU A 354 -24.44 8.20 53.14
N TYR A 355 -25.20 7.53 52.27
CA TYR A 355 -24.67 6.43 51.45
C TYR A 355 -23.48 6.87 50.57
N LEU A 356 -23.56 8.06 49.94
CA LEU A 356 -22.52 8.63 49.11
C LEU A 356 -21.24 9.02 49.86
N ASN A 357 -21.38 9.35 51.15
CA ASN A 357 -20.28 9.75 52.02
C ASN A 357 -19.58 8.59 52.74
N ASP A 358 -20.17 7.41 52.70
CA ASP A 358 -19.55 6.20 53.26
C ASP A 358 -18.35 5.76 52.37
N PRO A 359 -17.13 5.72 52.90
CA PRO A 359 -15.95 5.29 52.20
C PRO A 359 -16.03 3.87 51.60
N SER A 360 -16.84 3.00 52.24
CA SER A 360 -17.03 1.62 51.80
C SER A 360 -17.76 1.54 50.44
N ASN A 361 -18.52 2.58 50.09
CA ASN A 361 -19.30 2.65 48.86
C ASN A 361 -18.58 3.38 47.72
N LYS A 362 -17.30 3.78 47.93
CA LYS A 362 -16.53 4.47 46.90
C LYS A 362 -16.32 3.58 45.65
N TYR A 363 -16.67 4.10 44.51
CA TYR A 363 -16.65 3.40 43.22
C TYR A 363 -17.54 2.17 43.10
N GLN A 364 -18.58 2.10 43.99
CA GLN A 364 -19.70 1.15 43.86
C GLN A 364 -20.88 1.86 43.18
N THR A 365 -21.80 1.06 42.63
CA THR A 365 -23.03 1.58 42.06
C THR A 365 -23.87 2.25 43.14
N LEU A 366 -24.38 3.43 42.83
CA LEU A 366 -25.27 4.18 43.74
C LEU A 366 -26.71 3.70 43.53
N PRO A 367 -27.53 3.74 44.60
CA PRO A 367 -28.93 3.45 44.45
C PRO A 367 -29.59 4.40 43.48
N SER A 368 -30.21 3.87 42.44
CA SER A 368 -30.95 4.61 41.43
C SER A 368 -32.45 4.38 41.61
N ASN A 369 -33.26 5.30 41.08
CA ASN A 369 -34.71 5.20 41.13
C ASN A 369 -35.33 5.10 42.53
N VAL A 370 -34.70 5.70 43.52
CA VAL A 370 -35.20 5.72 44.91
C VAL A 370 -36.28 6.79 45.20
N GLY A 371 -36.79 7.46 44.18
CA GLY A 371 -37.89 8.40 44.25
C GLY A 371 -37.50 9.84 44.62
N LEU A 372 -36.28 10.24 44.26
CA LEU A 372 -35.88 11.63 44.33
C LEU A 372 -36.70 12.48 43.33
N SER A 373 -37.20 13.64 43.83
CA SER A 373 -37.89 14.61 42.98
C SER A 373 -36.93 15.43 42.11
N ASP A 374 -35.64 15.49 42.44
CA ASP A 374 -34.62 16.24 41.70
C ASP A 374 -34.08 15.43 40.52
N ALA A 375 -34.52 15.82 39.32
CA ALA A 375 -34.12 15.19 38.07
C ALA A 375 -32.63 15.33 37.77
N SER A 376 -31.97 16.41 38.23
CA SER A 376 -30.52 16.64 38.04
C SER A 376 -29.70 15.64 38.85
N ALA A 377 -30.04 15.47 40.10
CA ALA A 377 -29.36 14.51 40.98
C ALA A 377 -29.54 13.07 40.44
N THR A 378 -30.76 12.71 40.03
CA THR A 378 -31.06 11.39 39.47
C THR A 378 -30.23 11.12 38.19
N SER A 379 -30.20 12.07 37.23
CA SER A 379 -29.43 11.95 36.01
C SER A 379 -27.91 11.81 36.23
N LEU A 380 -27.38 12.50 37.26
CA LEU A 380 -25.97 12.39 37.61
C LEU A 380 -25.65 11.03 38.27
N ILE A 381 -26.57 10.49 39.07
CA ILE A 381 -26.44 9.15 39.67
C ILE A 381 -26.43 8.08 38.57
N ASP A 382 -27.32 8.18 37.57
CA ASP A 382 -27.36 7.23 36.45
C ASP A 382 -26.05 7.26 35.66
N LYS A 383 -25.56 8.46 35.30
CA LYS A 383 -24.26 8.62 34.64
C LYS A 383 -23.09 8.05 35.45
N TYR A 384 -23.12 8.27 36.76
CA TYR A 384 -22.13 7.70 37.66
C TYR A 384 -22.17 6.17 37.63
N ASN A 385 -23.34 5.57 37.71
CA ASN A 385 -23.51 4.13 37.66
C ASN A 385 -23.00 3.54 36.33
N ASP A 386 -23.31 4.17 35.20
CA ASP A 386 -22.83 3.75 33.89
C ASP A 386 -21.29 3.72 33.82
N ILE A 387 -20.65 4.75 34.40
CA ILE A 387 -19.17 4.82 34.40
C ILE A 387 -18.59 3.82 35.41
N VAL A 388 -19.22 3.60 36.58
CA VAL A 388 -18.78 2.56 37.53
C VAL A 388 -18.79 1.19 36.86
N ILE A 389 -19.89 0.85 36.19
CA ILE A 389 -20.04 -0.42 35.46
C ILE A 389 -18.94 -0.56 34.38
N THR A 390 -18.75 0.49 33.61
CA THR A 390 -17.73 0.51 32.56
C THR A 390 -16.30 0.34 33.13
N ARG A 391 -16.00 1.06 34.23
CA ARG A 391 -14.73 0.94 34.93
C ARG A 391 -14.52 -0.46 35.50
N ASN A 392 -15.51 -1.02 36.16
CA ASN A 392 -15.42 -2.35 36.78
C ASN A 392 -15.26 -3.44 35.72
N ARG A 393 -15.89 -3.26 34.57
CA ARG A 393 -15.69 -4.14 33.38
C ARG A 393 -14.25 -4.10 32.86
N LEU A 394 -13.69 -2.91 32.75
CA LEU A 394 -12.28 -2.75 32.31
C LEU A 394 -11.29 -3.28 33.35
N LEU A 395 -11.58 -3.13 34.63
CA LEU A 395 -10.74 -3.65 35.73
C LEU A 395 -10.65 -5.18 35.77
N ARG A 396 -11.57 -5.90 35.14
CA ARG A 396 -11.47 -7.37 34.97
C ARG A 396 -10.33 -7.77 34.01
N SER A 397 -9.89 -6.86 33.14
CA SER A 397 -8.87 -7.10 32.13
C SER A 397 -7.68 -6.13 32.16
N ALA A 398 -7.74 -5.07 32.96
CA ALA A 398 -6.73 -4.03 33.05
C ALA A 398 -6.43 -3.67 34.52
N SER A 399 -5.26 -3.13 34.77
CA SER A 399 -4.87 -2.59 36.08
C SER A 399 -5.51 -1.22 36.29
N GLU A 400 -5.68 -0.83 37.58
CA GLU A 400 -6.16 0.50 37.97
C GLU A 400 -5.33 1.66 37.40
N SER A 401 -4.05 1.44 37.17
CA SER A 401 -3.13 2.41 36.56
C SER A 401 -3.16 2.44 35.02
N SER A 402 -4.02 1.65 34.39
CA SER A 402 -4.16 1.63 32.95
C SER A 402 -4.60 2.98 32.39
N PRO A 403 -4.04 3.44 31.25
CA PRO A 403 -4.47 4.67 30.59
C PRO A 403 -5.96 4.70 30.23
N THR A 404 -6.61 3.55 30.14
CA THR A 404 -8.04 3.42 29.86
C THR A 404 -8.89 3.50 31.13
N VAL A 405 -8.38 3.10 32.28
CA VAL A 405 -9.09 3.10 33.57
C VAL A 405 -8.90 4.42 34.31
N THR A 406 -7.73 5.01 34.26
CA THR A 406 -7.42 6.26 35.00
C THR A 406 -8.38 7.41 34.65
N PRO A 407 -8.71 7.68 33.36
CA PRO A 407 -9.68 8.73 33.01
C PRO A 407 -11.09 8.47 33.58
N LEU A 408 -11.55 7.21 33.60
CA LEU A 408 -12.85 6.84 34.15
C LEU A 408 -12.88 7.04 35.67
N THR A 409 -11.79 6.73 36.33
CA THR A 409 -11.68 6.98 37.78
C THR A 409 -11.72 8.48 38.08
N ALA A 410 -11.04 9.30 37.32
CA ALA A 410 -11.10 10.75 37.44
C ALA A 410 -12.52 11.29 37.17
N GLN A 411 -13.17 10.77 36.11
CA GLN A 411 -14.58 11.12 35.82
C GLN A 411 -15.52 10.73 36.95
N LEU A 412 -15.33 9.59 37.63
CA LEU A 412 -16.09 9.17 38.77
C LEU A 412 -15.89 10.11 39.97
N ASP A 413 -14.68 10.55 40.24
CA ASP A 413 -14.39 11.51 41.30
C ASP A 413 -15.04 12.89 41.01
N ASP A 414 -14.98 13.32 39.73
CA ASP A 414 -15.66 14.55 39.28
C ASP A 414 -17.19 14.44 39.38
N LEU A 415 -17.75 13.30 38.94
CA LEU A 415 -19.17 13.04 39.06
C LEU A 415 -19.60 12.93 40.52
N THR A 416 -18.85 12.26 41.37
CA THR A 416 -19.09 12.21 42.81
C THR A 416 -19.16 13.61 43.41
N SER A 417 -18.23 14.47 43.04
CA SER A 417 -18.19 15.87 43.44
C SER A 417 -19.41 16.64 42.93
N SER A 418 -19.83 16.35 41.68
CA SER A 418 -21.01 16.97 41.08
C SER A 418 -22.31 16.48 41.70
N ILE A 419 -22.43 15.18 41.98
CA ILE A 419 -23.57 14.59 42.71
C ILE A 419 -23.65 15.21 44.11
N LYS A 420 -22.54 15.31 44.84
CA LYS A 420 -22.51 15.96 46.14
C LYS A 420 -23.02 17.39 46.09
N ARG A 421 -22.57 18.18 45.11
CA ARG A 421 -23.05 19.55 44.93
C ARG A 421 -24.55 19.58 44.57
N ALA A 422 -25.02 18.72 43.66
CA ALA A 422 -26.43 18.61 43.31
C ALA A 422 -27.28 18.23 44.52
N MET A 423 -26.84 17.26 45.32
CA MET A 423 -27.53 16.85 46.54
C MET A 423 -27.59 17.96 47.58
N ILE A 424 -26.51 18.73 47.76
CA ILE A 424 -26.51 19.89 48.67
C ILE A 424 -27.50 20.94 48.16
N GLN A 425 -27.51 21.21 46.86
CA GLN A 425 -28.42 22.19 46.25
C GLN A 425 -29.88 21.73 46.34
N ALA A 426 -30.17 20.47 46.02
CA ALA A 426 -31.50 19.87 46.14
C ALA A 426 -32.01 19.93 47.60
N ARG A 427 -31.13 19.58 48.56
CA ARG A 427 -31.45 19.69 50.00
C ARG A 427 -31.77 21.11 50.41
N LYS A 428 -30.98 22.09 49.98
CA LYS A 428 -31.18 23.51 50.27
C LYS A 428 -32.50 24.03 49.70
N SER A 429 -32.81 23.64 48.44
CA SER A 429 -34.08 24.00 47.82
C SER A 429 -35.27 23.39 48.55
N MET A 430 -35.17 22.12 48.90
CA MET A 430 -36.21 21.42 49.68
C MET A 430 -36.36 21.99 51.11
N GLU A 431 -35.27 22.38 51.73
CA GLU A 431 -35.31 23.04 53.05
C GLU A 431 -36.02 24.39 52.99
N ILE A 432 -35.79 25.19 51.95
CA ILE A 432 -36.53 26.45 51.74
C ILE A 432 -38.01 26.19 51.52
N GLU A 433 -38.36 25.21 50.67
CA GLU A 433 -39.75 24.82 50.43
C GLU A 433 -40.44 24.34 51.71
N ARG A 434 -39.79 23.40 52.44
CA ARG A 434 -40.26 22.93 53.72
C ARG A 434 -40.50 24.06 54.68
N ASN A 435 -39.61 25.01 54.85
CA ASN A 435 -39.70 26.14 55.74
C ASN A 435 -40.84 27.06 55.37
N ASN A 436 -41.09 27.29 54.08
CA ASN A 436 -42.22 28.06 53.57
C ASN A 436 -43.54 27.36 53.90
N ILE A 437 -43.65 26.06 53.67
CA ILE A 437 -44.79 25.23 54.01
C ILE A 437 -45.01 25.23 55.57
N ALA A 438 -43.94 25.08 56.33
CA ALA A 438 -44.00 25.14 57.83
C ALA A 438 -44.45 26.49 58.34
N ASN A 439 -44.05 27.60 57.75
CA ASN A 439 -44.50 28.94 58.05
C ASN A 439 -45.98 29.14 57.78
N MET A 440 -46.48 28.66 56.64
CA MET A 440 -47.91 28.69 56.31
C MET A 440 -48.71 27.82 57.28
N TYR A 441 -48.18 26.60 57.56
CA TYR A 441 -48.79 25.75 58.57
C TYR A 441 -48.83 26.44 59.95
N GLY A 442 -47.75 27.06 60.41
CA GLY A 442 -47.66 27.82 61.65
C GLY A 442 -48.68 28.98 61.76
N ARG A 443 -48.94 29.68 60.62
CA ARG A 443 -50.00 30.73 60.57
C ARG A 443 -51.39 30.16 60.79
N TYR A 444 -51.71 29.00 60.18
CA TYR A 444 -53.02 28.37 60.38
C TYR A 444 -53.14 27.73 61.76
N ALA A 445 -52.08 27.14 62.31
CA ALA A 445 -52.00 26.59 63.64
C ALA A 445 -52.18 27.66 64.77
N SER A 446 -51.64 28.91 64.51
CA SER A 446 -51.82 30.01 65.48
C SER A 446 -53.25 30.56 65.52
N GLN A 447 -54.03 30.37 64.45
CA GLN A 447 -55.45 30.73 64.43
C GLN A 447 -56.36 29.75 65.21
N THR A 448 -55.89 28.55 65.47
CA THR A 448 -56.64 27.46 66.19
C THR A 448 -56.34 27.42 67.70
N ASN A 449 -55.55 28.37 68.24
CA ASN A 449 -55.04 28.36 69.59
C ASN A 449 -56.12 28.68 70.61
N ALA A 450 -56.88 27.64 71.06
CA ALA A 450 -57.57 27.62 72.31
C ALA A 450 -57.60 26.28 73.09
N THR A 451 -56.67 25.33 72.74
CA THR A 451 -56.55 24.04 73.45
C THR A 451 -55.11 23.58 73.63
N PRO A 452 -54.80 22.90 74.66
CA PRO A 452 -53.58 22.97 75.43
C PRO A 452 -52.49 22.02 74.81
N GLU A 453 -51.37 22.05 75.49
CA GLU A 453 -50.13 21.34 75.28
C GLU A 453 -50.31 19.89 74.82
N GLN A 454 -51.42 19.25 75.17
CA GLN A 454 -51.73 17.86 74.77
C GLN A 454 -52.01 17.68 73.26
N GLU A 455 -52.74 18.63 72.66
CA GLU A 455 -53.07 18.60 71.27
C GLU A 455 -51.84 18.90 70.41
N ARG A 456 -50.95 19.75 70.92
CA ARG A 456 -49.66 20.05 70.29
C ARG A 456 -48.79 18.80 70.25
N ILE A 457 -48.71 18.04 71.37
CA ILE A 457 -47.85 16.81 71.38
C ILE A 457 -48.45 15.70 70.52
N LEU A 458 -49.80 15.50 70.57
CA LEU A 458 -50.50 14.57 69.66
C LEU A 458 -50.23 14.89 68.14
N THR A 459 -50.39 16.17 67.83
CA THR A 459 -50.13 16.65 66.44
C THR A 459 -48.65 16.45 66.10
N GLN A 460 -47.71 16.67 67.02
CA GLN A 460 -46.27 16.44 66.73
C GLN A 460 -45.96 14.96 66.56
N ILE A 461 -46.49 14.05 67.39
CA ILE A 461 -46.31 12.62 67.22
C ILE A 461 -47.02 12.10 65.97
N GLY A 462 -48.28 12.58 65.74
CA GLY A 462 -49.00 12.24 64.49
C GLY A 462 -48.29 12.63 63.25
N ARG A 463 -47.72 13.86 63.21
CA ARG A 463 -46.87 14.25 62.03
C ARG A 463 -45.65 13.35 61.89
N GLN A 464 -44.98 12.97 62.96
CA GLN A 464 -43.87 12.05 62.90
C GLN A 464 -44.32 10.69 62.36
N GLN A 465 -45.47 10.19 62.78
CA GLN A 465 -46.07 8.97 62.25
C GLN A 465 -46.42 9.11 60.77
N ASP A 466 -47.09 10.23 60.36
CA ASP A 466 -47.48 10.45 58.94
C ASP A 466 -46.25 10.52 58.07
N VAL A 467 -45.17 11.23 58.46
CA VAL A 467 -43.92 11.29 57.74
C VAL A 467 -43.27 9.89 57.59
N LYS A 468 -43.19 9.15 58.71
CA LYS A 468 -42.57 7.81 58.68
C LYS A 468 -43.42 6.80 57.90
N SER A 469 -44.75 6.86 58.04
CA SER A 469 -45.70 6.04 57.30
C SER A 469 -45.60 6.36 55.76
N GLY A 470 -45.62 7.67 55.38
CA GLY A 470 -45.45 8.10 54.01
C GLY A 470 -44.14 7.63 53.38
N LEU A 471 -43.04 7.76 54.17
CA LEU A 471 -41.71 7.27 53.68
C LEU A 471 -41.70 5.74 53.58
N TYR A 472 -42.31 5.02 54.50
CA TYR A 472 -42.43 3.54 54.48
C TYR A 472 -43.17 3.06 53.22
N LEU A 473 -44.36 3.65 52.95
CA LEU A 473 -45.14 3.31 51.74
C LEU A 473 -44.42 3.65 50.43
N MET A 474 -43.76 4.81 50.43
CA MET A 474 -42.96 5.18 49.23
C MET A 474 -41.80 4.21 48.99
N LEU A 475 -41.09 3.81 50.04
CA LEU A 475 -39.98 2.84 49.88
C LEU A 475 -40.51 1.47 49.48
N LEU A 476 -41.65 1.01 50.00
CA LEU A 476 -42.33 -0.19 49.51
C LEU A 476 -42.65 -0.12 48.01
N GLN A 477 -43.25 0.98 47.58
CA GLN A 477 -43.51 1.19 46.16
C GLN A 477 -42.24 1.12 45.34
N LYS A 478 -41.16 1.79 45.80
CA LYS A 478 -39.89 1.76 45.08
C LYS A 478 -39.22 0.39 45.08
N ARG A 479 -39.40 -0.41 46.15
CA ARG A 479 -38.96 -1.81 46.17
C ARG A 479 -39.67 -2.64 45.09
N GLU A 480 -41.00 -2.49 44.98
CA GLU A 480 -41.80 -3.21 44.00
C GLU A 480 -41.44 -2.75 42.55
N GLU A 481 -41.26 -1.43 42.34
CA GLU A 481 -40.81 -0.92 41.05
C GLU A 481 -39.42 -1.50 40.65
N ASN A 482 -38.49 -1.58 41.64
CA ASN A 482 -37.16 -2.15 41.42
C ASN A 482 -37.23 -3.67 41.13
N SER A 483 -38.05 -4.40 41.86
CA SER A 483 -38.30 -5.84 41.67
C SER A 483 -38.91 -6.13 40.30
N ILE A 484 -39.86 -5.33 39.84
CA ILE A 484 -40.43 -5.40 38.50
C ILE A 484 -39.35 -5.12 37.43
N SER A 485 -38.49 -4.11 37.66
CA SER A 485 -37.38 -3.79 36.74
C SER A 485 -36.37 -4.94 36.63
N LEU A 486 -36.04 -5.60 37.76
CA LEU A 486 -35.18 -6.78 37.79
C LEU A 486 -35.80 -7.96 37.04
N ALA A 487 -37.10 -8.22 37.22
CA ALA A 487 -37.82 -9.30 36.54
C ALA A 487 -38.00 -9.03 35.01
N ALA A 488 -38.04 -7.76 34.61
CA ALA A 488 -38.29 -7.32 33.24
C ALA A 488 -37.00 -7.06 32.47
N THR A 489 -35.83 -7.61 32.86
CA THR A 489 -34.57 -7.45 32.14
C THR A 489 -34.72 -7.99 30.72
N ALA A 490 -34.67 -7.10 29.76
CA ALA A 490 -34.68 -7.44 28.33
C ALA A 490 -33.26 -7.23 27.76
N ASP A 491 -32.90 -8.10 26.83
CA ASP A 491 -31.63 -8.00 26.12
C ASP A 491 -31.40 -6.60 25.54
N LYS A 492 -30.22 -6.04 25.84
CA LYS A 492 -29.82 -4.71 25.38
C LYS A 492 -29.50 -4.73 23.87
N GLY A 493 -28.85 -5.78 23.42
CA GLY A 493 -28.54 -6.03 22.04
C GLY A 493 -29.45 -7.06 21.40
N LYS A 494 -30.14 -6.73 20.33
CA LYS A 494 -30.95 -7.66 19.54
C LYS A 494 -30.30 -7.87 18.16
N LEU A 495 -29.94 -9.12 17.83
CA LEU A 495 -29.55 -9.45 16.47
C LEU A 495 -30.74 -9.15 15.54
N ILE A 496 -30.50 -8.31 14.52
CA ILE A 496 -31.48 -8.01 13.46
C ILE A 496 -31.53 -9.16 12.48
N ASP A 497 -30.35 -9.59 12.04
CA ASP A 497 -30.14 -10.73 11.20
C ASP A 497 -29.20 -11.71 11.90
N ASP A 498 -29.44 -13.01 11.77
CA ASP A 498 -28.48 -14.01 12.20
C ASP A 498 -27.14 -13.80 11.51
N PRO A 499 -26.00 -14.05 12.20
CA PRO A 499 -24.70 -13.92 11.59
C PRO A 499 -24.60 -14.76 10.32
N GLN A 500 -24.16 -14.11 9.22
CA GLN A 500 -24.10 -14.72 7.89
C GLN A 500 -22.68 -14.69 7.35
N TYR A 501 -22.38 -15.72 6.57
CA TYR A 501 -21.15 -15.82 5.80
C TYR A 501 -21.23 -14.97 4.52
N MET A 502 -20.29 -14.07 4.30
CA MET A 502 -20.25 -13.17 3.13
C MET A 502 -19.39 -13.70 1.99
N GLY A 503 -18.55 -14.68 2.24
CA GLY A 503 -17.66 -15.24 1.21
C GLY A 503 -16.19 -15.21 1.60
N LYS A 504 -15.34 -15.66 0.66
CA LYS A 504 -13.88 -15.65 0.80
C LYS A 504 -13.32 -14.26 0.51
N VAL A 505 -12.60 -13.69 1.48
CA VAL A 505 -12.00 -12.35 1.36
C VAL A 505 -10.53 -12.40 0.94
N SER A 506 -9.81 -13.42 1.40
CA SER A 506 -8.38 -13.59 1.11
C SER A 506 -8.04 -15.08 0.92
N PRO A 507 -7.12 -15.41 0.01
CA PRO A 507 -6.58 -14.57 -1.05
C PRO A 507 -7.64 -14.29 -2.13
N LYS A 508 -7.65 -13.08 -2.71
CA LYS A 508 -8.47 -12.76 -3.89
C LYS A 508 -7.81 -13.38 -5.13
N ASN A 509 -8.30 -14.53 -5.56
CA ASN A 509 -7.70 -15.31 -6.65
C ASN A 509 -7.54 -14.48 -7.93
N SER A 510 -8.58 -13.72 -8.33
CA SER A 510 -8.55 -12.87 -9.52
C SER A 510 -7.48 -11.78 -9.45
N MET A 511 -7.32 -11.15 -8.29
CA MET A 511 -6.33 -10.08 -8.10
C MET A 511 -4.89 -10.63 -8.16
N ILE A 512 -4.63 -11.77 -7.52
CA ILE A 512 -3.31 -12.40 -7.55
C ILE A 512 -2.97 -12.88 -8.96
N MET A 513 -3.93 -13.47 -9.68
CA MET A 513 -3.75 -13.86 -11.07
C MET A 513 -3.53 -12.66 -11.99
N LEU A 514 -4.24 -11.55 -11.75
CA LEU A 514 -4.03 -10.31 -12.48
C LEU A 514 -2.64 -9.73 -12.24
N ILE A 515 -2.18 -9.70 -10.98
CA ILE A 515 -0.82 -9.26 -10.64
C ILE A 515 0.22 -10.16 -11.31
N ALA A 516 0.03 -11.47 -11.29
CA ALA A 516 0.93 -12.42 -11.95
C ALA A 516 0.97 -12.22 -13.47
N LEU A 517 -0.17 -11.90 -14.10
CA LEU A 517 -0.27 -11.57 -15.52
C LEU A 517 0.53 -10.29 -15.85
N ILE A 518 0.31 -9.23 -15.06
CA ILE A 518 1.01 -7.95 -15.25
C ILE A 518 2.52 -8.14 -15.07
N LEU A 519 2.96 -8.82 -14.02
CA LEU A 519 4.37 -9.10 -13.77
C LEU A 519 4.99 -9.97 -14.87
N GLY A 520 4.25 -10.99 -15.32
CA GLY A 520 4.69 -11.87 -16.41
C GLY A 520 4.94 -11.12 -17.72
N LEU A 521 4.21 -10.03 -17.99
CA LEU A 521 4.41 -9.16 -19.14
C LEU A 521 5.43 -8.05 -18.87
N ALA A 522 5.46 -7.49 -17.67
CA ALA A 522 6.34 -6.36 -17.32
C ALA A 522 7.82 -6.76 -17.21
N ILE A 523 8.12 -7.95 -16.69
CA ILE A 523 9.51 -8.40 -16.50
C ILE A 523 10.26 -8.47 -17.84
N PRO A 524 9.80 -9.21 -18.87
CA PRO A 524 10.51 -9.25 -20.14
C PRO A 524 10.53 -7.89 -20.86
N ALA A 525 9.46 -7.10 -20.76
CA ALA A 525 9.44 -5.74 -21.28
C ALA A 525 10.49 -4.84 -20.63
N GLY A 526 10.62 -4.92 -19.31
CA GLY A 526 11.64 -4.20 -18.54
C GLY A 526 13.06 -4.61 -18.93
N VAL A 527 13.31 -5.90 -19.09
CA VAL A 527 14.62 -6.41 -19.53
C VAL A 527 14.95 -5.91 -20.93
N ILE A 528 14.01 -5.98 -21.87
CA ILE A 528 14.19 -5.46 -23.24
C ILE A 528 14.47 -3.96 -23.21
N PHE A 529 13.72 -3.21 -22.40
CA PHE A 529 13.93 -1.78 -22.24
C PHE A 529 15.32 -1.45 -21.70
N ILE A 530 15.79 -2.14 -20.67
CA ILE A 530 17.13 -1.95 -20.09
C ILE A 530 18.20 -2.28 -21.12
N VAL A 531 18.07 -3.40 -21.85
CA VAL A 531 19.03 -3.79 -22.90
C VAL A 531 19.08 -2.74 -24.00
N ASN A 532 17.94 -2.20 -24.44
CA ASN A 532 17.89 -1.15 -25.45
C ASN A 532 18.44 0.20 -24.93
N PHE A 533 18.19 0.52 -23.67
CA PHE A 533 18.73 1.72 -23.04
C PHE A 533 20.26 1.71 -22.93
N MET A 534 20.84 0.53 -22.72
CA MET A 534 22.31 0.35 -22.67
C MET A 534 22.99 0.46 -24.04
N ARG A 535 22.26 0.58 -25.17
CA ARG A 535 22.79 0.70 -26.51
C ARG A 535 23.14 2.14 -26.85
N TYR A 536 24.30 2.58 -26.40
CA TYR A 536 24.79 3.95 -26.61
C TYR A 536 25.58 4.14 -27.92
N LYS A 537 25.89 3.04 -28.65
CA LYS A 537 26.61 3.05 -29.92
C LYS A 537 25.65 3.02 -31.11
N ILE A 538 26.06 3.54 -32.25
CA ILE A 538 25.32 3.42 -33.50
C ILE A 538 25.32 1.96 -33.96
N GLU A 539 24.19 1.47 -34.43
CA GLU A 539 24.08 0.09 -34.94
C GLU A 539 24.13 0.05 -36.47
N GLY A 540 23.79 1.14 -37.19
CA GLY A 540 23.79 1.18 -38.64
C GLY A 540 23.10 2.41 -39.23
N HIS A 541 22.66 2.30 -40.48
CA HIS A 541 22.08 3.39 -41.28
C HIS A 541 20.92 4.11 -40.59
N ASP A 542 19.93 3.36 -40.08
CA ASP A 542 18.73 3.94 -39.49
C ASP A 542 19.02 4.76 -38.22
N ASP A 543 20.04 4.37 -37.48
CA ASP A 543 20.47 5.12 -36.28
C ASP A 543 21.13 6.44 -36.73
N VAL A 544 22.02 6.39 -37.69
CA VAL A 544 22.72 7.58 -38.19
C VAL A 544 21.75 8.55 -38.86
N ALA A 545 20.81 8.05 -39.66
CA ALA A 545 19.80 8.87 -40.36
C ALA A 545 18.85 9.61 -39.36
N LYS A 546 18.72 9.14 -38.13
CA LYS A 546 17.97 9.82 -37.04
C LYS A 546 18.83 10.84 -36.30
N LEU A 547 20.15 10.64 -36.27
CA LEU A 547 21.08 11.44 -35.49
C LEU A 547 21.62 12.66 -36.25
N THR A 548 21.58 12.65 -37.58
CA THR A 548 22.08 13.75 -38.42
C THR A 548 21.27 13.93 -39.69
N SER A 549 21.19 15.19 -40.13
CA SER A 549 20.62 15.56 -41.43
C SER A 549 21.66 15.52 -42.57
N LEU A 550 22.93 15.20 -42.29
CA LEU A 550 23.97 15.11 -43.28
C LEU A 550 23.72 13.95 -44.28
N PRO A 551 24.06 14.10 -45.56
CA PRO A 551 23.88 13.04 -46.54
C PRO A 551 24.76 11.84 -46.19
N ILE A 552 24.14 10.65 -46.10
CA ILE A 552 24.86 9.38 -45.94
C ILE A 552 25.21 8.84 -47.31
N LEU A 553 26.51 8.73 -47.64
CA LEU A 553 27.00 8.37 -48.98
C LEU A 553 27.03 6.86 -49.21
N ALA A 554 27.43 6.09 -48.21
CA ALA A 554 27.54 4.65 -48.31
C ALA A 554 27.55 3.98 -46.95
N ASP A 555 27.11 2.73 -46.95
CA ASP A 555 27.20 1.78 -45.86
C ASP A 555 28.23 0.71 -46.20
N ILE A 556 29.41 0.74 -45.57
CA ILE A 556 30.50 -0.19 -45.81
C ILE A 556 30.39 -1.38 -44.86
N ALA A 557 30.26 -2.58 -45.44
CA ALA A 557 30.22 -3.82 -44.67
C ALA A 557 31.58 -4.22 -44.11
N VAL A 558 31.60 -5.11 -43.10
CA VAL A 558 32.85 -5.71 -42.63
C VAL A 558 33.42 -6.62 -43.73
N ALA A 559 34.60 -6.29 -44.24
CA ALA A 559 35.29 -7.13 -45.21
C ALA A 559 35.68 -8.50 -44.59
N SER A 560 35.52 -9.56 -45.35
CA SER A 560 36.02 -10.89 -44.95
C SER A 560 37.53 -10.95 -45.00
N GLU A 561 38.15 -11.83 -44.22
CA GLU A 561 39.59 -12.05 -44.27
C GLU A 561 40.08 -12.53 -45.65
N THR A 562 39.20 -13.21 -46.39
CA THR A 562 39.49 -13.69 -47.75
C THR A 562 39.44 -12.61 -48.82
N ALA A 563 38.77 -11.50 -48.55
CA ALA A 563 38.68 -10.37 -49.48
C ALA A 563 39.83 -9.37 -49.33
N LYS A 564 40.58 -9.45 -48.25
CA LYS A 564 41.73 -8.60 -48.00
C LYS A 564 42.94 -9.17 -48.73
N THR A 565 43.47 -8.40 -49.66
CA THR A 565 44.79 -8.65 -50.22
C THR A 565 45.88 -7.96 -49.42
N LYS A 566 47.14 -7.96 -49.93
CA LYS A 566 48.13 -7.09 -49.30
C LYS A 566 47.57 -5.70 -49.11
N ALA A 567 47.87 -5.11 -47.98
CA ALA A 567 47.50 -3.74 -47.69
C ALA A 567 46.01 -3.45 -47.36
N ASP A 568 45.22 -4.39 -46.89
CA ASP A 568 43.79 -4.18 -46.59
C ASP A 568 42.97 -3.51 -47.75
N ILE A 569 43.45 -3.57 -48.97
CA ILE A 569 42.74 -3.11 -50.16
C ILE A 569 41.74 -4.19 -50.59
N VAL A 570 40.50 -3.81 -50.72
CA VAL A 570 39.38 -4.70 -51.10
C VAL A 570 38.81 -4.37 -52.46
N VAL A 571 39.26 -3.28 -53.08
CA VAL A 571 38.87 -2.84 -54.42
C VAL A 571 39.99 -3.24 -55.43
N HIS A 572 39.68 -4.08 -56.43
CA HIS A 572 40.61 -4.60 -57.39
C HIS A 572 40.07 -4.48 -58.81
N GLU A 573 41.00 -4.52 -59.83
CA GLU A 573 40.60 -4.52 -61.20
C GLU A 573 39.92 -5.84 -61.56
N ASN A 574 38.83 -5.78 -62.33
CA ASN A 574 38.10 -6.94 -62.85
C ASN A 574 37.42 -7.87 -61.82
N GLN A 575 37.16 -7.47 -60.62
CA GLN A 575 36.31 -8.17 -59.65
C GLN A 575 34.94 -7.50 -59.53
N ASN A 576 33.88 -8.30 -59.50
CA ASN A 576 32.50 -7.81 -59.29
C ASN A 576 31.95 -8.28 -57.91
N ASN A 577 32.67 -7.95 -56.87
CA ASN A 577 32.26 -8.32 -55.52
C ASN A 577 31.47 -7.20 -54.86
N GLN A 578 30.79 -7.54 -53.81
CA GLN A 578 29.89 -6.61 -53.07
C GLN A 578 30.65 -5.41 -52.49
N MET A 579 31.89 -5.60 -52.06
CA MET A 579 32.71 -4.53 -51.50
C MET A 579 33.10 -3.51 -52.57
N GLU A 580 33.48 -3.96 -53.79
CA GLU A 580 33.74 -3.07 -54.87
C GLU A 580 32.54 -2.22 -55.28
N GLU A 581 31.35 -2.83 -55.31
CA GLU A 581 30.13 -2.10 -55.68
C GLU A 581 29.79 -1.03 -54.67
N VAL A 582 30.05 -1.27 -53.38
CA VAL A 582 29.90 -0.26 -52.32
C VAL A 582 30.84 0.92 -52.56
N PHE A 583 32.12 0.68 -52.91
CA PHE A 583 33.06 1.75 -53.19
C PHE A 583 32.80 2.45 -54.57
N ARG A 584 32.26 1.76 -55.57
CA ARG A 584 31.74 2.38 -56.80
C ARG A 584 30.57 3.30 -56.49
N SER A 585 29.63 2.86 -55.64
CA SER A 585 28.49 3.68 -55.18
C SER A 585 28.97 4.89 -54.40
N LEU A 586 29.88 4.68 -53.42
CA LEU A 586 30.47 5.77 -52.63
C LEU A 586 31.14 6.82 -53.53
N ARG A 587 31.94 6.37 -54.51
CA ARG A 587 32.55 7.26 -55.51
C ARG A 587 31.51 8.08 -56.26
N THR A 588 30.49 7.42 -56.82
CA THR A 588 29.43 8.07 -57.58
C THR A 588 28.68 9.09 -56.72
N ASN A 589 28.30 8.71 -55.50
CA ASN A 589 27.60 9.61 -54.60
C ASN A 589 28.46 10.81 -54.16
N LEU A 590 29.76 10.62 -54.00
CA LEU A 590 30.69 11.71 -53.70
C LEU A 590 30.83 12.66 -54.89
N GLN A 591 30.88 12.14 -56.15
CA GLN A 591 30.90 13.01 -57.36
C GLN A 591 29.62 13.86 -57.46
N PHE A 592 28.47 13.43 -57.01
CA PHE A 592 27.26 14.23 -57.00
C PHE A 592 27.26 15.39 -55.96
N ILE A 593 28.06 15.26 -54.91
CA ILE A 593 28.20 16.31 -53.90
C ILE A 593 29.20 17.37 -54.31
N MET A 594 30.21 16.99 -55.08
CA MET A 594 31.30 17.87 -55.55
C MET A 594 30.91 18.56 -56.85
N ALA A 595 31.22 19.84 -56.94
CA ALA A 595 31.11 20.55 -58.22
C ALA A 595 32.19 20.10 -59.25
N GLU A 596 31.96 20.38 -60.52
CA GLU A 596 32.80 19.88 -61.65
C GLU A 596 34.27 20.26 -61.50
N ASN A 597 34.63 21.33 -60.82
CA ASN A 597 36.02 21.79 -60.63
C ASN A 597 36.55 21.50 -59.22
N GLU A 598 35.79 20.81 -58.36
CA GLU A 598 36.24 20.42 -57.05
C GLU A 598 36.95 19.08 -57.03
N LYS A 599 38.14 19.06 -56.47
CA LYS A 599 39.05 17.91 -56.56
C LYS A 599 39.49 17.35 -55.20
N VAL A 600 39.33 18.12 -54.14
CA VAL A 600 39.93 17.80 -52.83
C VAL A 600 38.90 17.27 -51.88
N VAL A 601 39.11 16.04 -51.41
CA VAL A 601 38.21 15.37 -50.44
C VAL A 601 38.97 15.07 -49.15
N LEU A 602 38.43 15.53 -48.04
CA LEU A 602 38.98 15.31 -46.72
C LEU A 602 38.24 14.16 -46.03
N PHE A 603 38.98 13.17 -45.54
CA PHE A 603 38.47 12.06 -44.74
C PHE A 603 38.79 12.32 -43.27
N THR A 604 37.78 12.31 -42.44
CA THR A 604 37.93 12.43 -40.98
C THR A 604 36.93 11.54 -40.26
N SER A 605 36.97 11.54 -38.93
CA SER A 605 36.05 10.76 -38.08
C SER A 605 35.87 11.39 -36.69
N SER A 606 34.92 10.90 -35.91
CA SER A 606 34.73 11.38 -34.53
C SER A 606 35.84 10.88 -33.61
N THR A 607 36.29 9.63 -33.82
CA THR A 607 37.32 9.00 -33.00
C THR A 607 38.26 8.13 -33.83
N SER A 608 39.34 7.65 -33.24
CA SER A 608 40.28 6.74 -33.89
C SER A 608 39.67 5.34 -34.08
N GLY A 609 40.01 4.66 -35.18
CA GLY A 609 39.54 3.28 -35.44
C GLY A 609 38.20 3.16 -36.19
N GLU A 610 37.63 4.26 -36.70
CA GLU A 610 36.40 4.26 -37.49
C GLU A 610 36.60 3.87 -38.95
N GLY A 611 37.83 3.77 -39.42
CA GLY A 611 38.17 3.27 -40.75
C GLY A 611 38.48 4.33 -41.82
N LYS A 612 38.91 5.52 -41.41
CA LYS A 612 39.28 6.64 -42.31
C LYS A 612 40.27 6.23 -43.41
N THR A 613 41.44 5.79 -42.98
CA THR A 613 42.55 5.40 -43.88
C THR A 613 42.12 4.27 -44.81
N PHE A 614 41.42 3.26 -44.31
CA PHE A 614 40.84 2.17 -45.06
C PHE A 614 39.89 2.69 -46.15
N THR A 615 38.96 3.55 -45.80
CA THR A 615 37.97 4.08 -46.74
C THR A 615 38.59 5.01 -47.75
N ALA A 616 39.49 5.89 -47.31
CA ALA A 616 40.19 6.82 -48.20
C ALA A 616 41.04 6.07 -49.24
N ALA A 617 41.78 5.03 -48.82
CA ALA A 617 42.64 4.23 -49.68
C ALA A 617 41.82 3.42 -50.71
N ASN A 618 40.78 2.73 -50.28
CA ASN A 618 39.96 1.94 -51.22
C ASN A 618 39.16 2.83 -52.18
N LEU A 619 38.74 4.01 -51.73
CA LEU A 619 38.11 4.98 -52.62
C LEU A 619 39.13 5.58 -53.65
N ALA A 620 40.36 5.81 -53.19
CA ALA A 620 41.44 6.25 -54.12
C ALA A 620 41.68 5.23 -55.22
N VAL A 621 41.73 3.94 -54.89
CA VAL A 621 41.83 2.84 -55.84
C VAL A 621 40.61 2.85 -56.76
N SER A 622 39.39 3.01 -56.22
CA SER A 622 38.16 3.05 -57.00
C SER A 622 38.14 4.20 -58.02
N PHE A 623 38.71 5.37 -57.72
CA PHE A 623 38.86 6.46 -58.64
C PHE A 623 39.97 6.17 -59.72
N ALA A 624 41.08 5.59 -59.28
CA ALA A 624 42.17 5.26 -60.17
C ALA A 624 41.81 4.21 -61.27
N LEU A 625 40.87 3.30 -60.91
CA LEU A 625 40.31 2.32 -61.88
C LEU A 625 39.37 2.96 -62.93
N LEU A 626 39.01 4.24 -62.79
CA LEU A 626 38.30 5.04 -63.79
C LEU A 626 39.29 5.85 -64.68
N ASP A 627 40.52 5.46 -64.73
CA ASP A 627 41.60 6.17 -65.46
C ASP A 627 41.77 7.64 -64.98
N LYS A 628 41.39 7.94 -63.78
CA LYS A 628 41.60 9.24 -63.15
C LYS A 628 42.93 9.24 -62.38
N LYS A 629 43.67 10.31 -62.55
CA LYS A 629 44.91 10.54 -61.83
C LYS A 629 44.56 10.94 -60.39
N VAL A 630 44.93 10.08 -59.42
CA VAL A 630 44.58 10.28 -58.05
C VAL A 630 45.84 10.33 -57.19
N VAL A 631 45.82 11.24 -56.20
CA VAL A 631 46.82 11.27 -55.17
C VAL A 631 46.13 11.11 -53.78
N LEU A 632 46.63 10.17 -53.02
CA LEU A 632 46.21 9.98 -51.63
C LEU A 632 47.24 10.62 -50.71
N VAL A 633 46.83 11.59 -49.91
CA VAL A 633 47.66 12.40 -49.01
C VAL A 633 47.47 12.02 -47.59
N GLY A 634 48.49 11.53 -46.92
CA GLY A 634 48.49 11.21 -45.51
C GLY A 634 48.71 12.46 -44.64
N LEU A 635 47.65 13.13 -44.19
CA LEU A 635 47.72 14.30 -43.29
C LEU A 635 47.35 13.95 -41.85
N ASP A 636 47.21 12.67 -41.51
CA ASP A 636 47.32 12.24 -40.08
C ASP A 636 48.82 12.14 -39.73
N ILE A 637 49.44 13.30 -39.54
CA ILE A 637 50.86 13.41 -39.18
C ILE A 637 51.17 13.11 -37.73
N ARG A 638 50.14 12.79 -36.92
CA ARG A 638 50.28 12.37 -35.52
C ARG A 638 50.38 10.88 -35.37
N LYS A 639 49.57 10.12 -36.12
CA LYS A 639 49.51 8.66 -36.12
C LYS A 639 49.37 8.15 -37.55
N PRO A 640 50.41 8.31 -38.37
CA PRO A 640 50.32 7.93 -39.77
C PRO A 640 50.15 6.41 -39.93
N ARG A 641 49.10 5.99 -40.62
CA ARG A 641 48.74 4.60 -40.89
C ARG A 641 48.80 4.23 -42.35
N LEU A 642 48.99 5.23 -43.21
CA LEU A 642 48.96 5.03 -44.64
C LEU A 642 50.13 4.16 -45.12
N ALA A 643 51.31 4.30 -44.52
CA ALA A 643 52.53 3.50 -44.80
C ALA A 643 52.32 2.01 -44.53
N GLU A 644 51.67 1.69 -43.40
CA GLU A 644 51.31 0.33 -42.98
C GLU A 644 50.33 -0.28 -44.01
N LEU A 645 49.30 0.50 -44.41
CA LEU A 645 48.26 0.05 -45.30
C LEU A 645 48.76 -0.28 -46.73
N PHE A 646 49.72 0.46 -47.25
CA PHE A 646 50.31 0.22 -48.54
C PHE A 646 51.61 -0.58 -48.50
N GLU A 647 52.05 -1.10 -47.34
CA GLU A 647 53.27 -1.85 -47.07
C GLU A 647 54.54 -1.11 -47.55
N ILE A 648 54.54 0.22 -47.45
CA ILE A 648 55.64 1.08 -47.87
C ILE A 648 56.52 1.36 -46.61
N ASN A 649 57.81 0.90 -46.72
CA ASN A 649 58.72 1.09 -45.58
C ASN A 649 59.46 2.45 -45.61
N ASP A 650 59.02 3.41 -46.41
CA ASP A 650 59.62 4.73 -46.51
C ASP A 650 58.92 5.70 -45.50
N HIS A 651 59.63 6.06 -44.46
CA HIS A 651 59.20 7.03 -43.46
C HIS A 651 59.93 8.38 -43.63
N GLN A 652 60.83 8.51 -44.58
CA GLN A 652 61.60 9.75 -44.74
C GLN A 652 60.94 10.74 -45.72
N HIS A 653 60.25 10.23 -46.74
CA HIS A 653 59.51 11.06 -47.68
C HIS A 653 58.07 11.26 -47.25
N GLY A 654 57.59 12.51 -47.37
CA GLY A 654 56.23 12.81 -47.04
C GLY A 654 55.90 14.30 -46.94
N ILE A 655 54.63 14.59 -46.70
CA ILE A 655 54.10 15.96 -46.70
C ILE A 655 54.73 16.83 -45.63
N THR A 656 55.15 16.28 -44.47
CA THR A 656 55.78 17.07 -43.39
C THR A 656 57.06 17.75 -43.87
N ASN A 657 57.81 17.12 -44.79
CA ASN A 657 58.98 17.71 -45.39
C ASN A 657 58.66 18.96 -46.27
N LEU A 658 57.50 18.90 -46.95
CA LEU A 658 57.01 20.02 -47.78
C LEU A 658 56.48 21.15 -46.89
N LEU A 659 55.74 20.81 -45.78
CA LEU A 659 55.15 21.77 -44.86
C LEU A 659 56.22 22.56 -44.06
N THR A 660 57.41 22.00 -43.93
CA THR A 660 58.54 22.70 -43.24
C THR A 660 59.16 23.75 -44.09
N GLN A 661 59.00 23.66 -45.42
CA GLN A 661 59.50 24.64 -46.39
C GLN A 661 58.59 25.84 -46.51
N PRO A 662 59.09 27.07 -46.59
CA PRO A 662 58.27 28.26 -46.73
C PRO A 662 57.49 28.35 -48.06
N ASP A 663 58.11 27.89 -49.16
CA ASP A 663 57.56 27.94 -50.53
C ASP A 663 57.92 26.63 -51.29
N PRO A 664 57.13 25.55 -51.07
CA PRO A 664 57.39 24.29 -51.81
C PRO A 664 57.07 24.40 -53.28
N THR A 665 57.96 23.95 -54.11
CA THR A 665 57.82 23.95 -55.64
C THR A 665 57.23 22.64 -56.15
N ALA A 666 56.71 22.63 -57.37
CA ALA A 666 56.23 21.41 -58.05
C ALA A 666 57.30 20.29 -58.13
N ALA A 667 58.59 20.68 -58.27
CA ALA A 667 59.66 19.75 -58.21
C ALA A 667 59.89 19.07 -56.88
N ASP A 668 59.69 19.84 -55.77
CA ASP A 668 59.82 19.31 -54.41
C ASP A 668 58.67 18.36 -54.09
N VAL A 669 57.42 18.73 -54.46
CA VAL A 669 56.23 17.89 -54.29
C VAL A 669 56.45 16.57 -55.04
N LYS A 670 56.97 16.59 -56.32
CA LYS A 670 57.19 15.40 -57.08
C LYS A 670 58.24 14.46 -56.47
N LYS A 671 59.21 14.99 -55.74
CA LYS A 671 60.20 14.17 -55.00
C LYS A 671 59.65 13.41 -53.84
N GLN A 672 58.55 13.92 -53.23
CA GLN A 672 57.96 13.31 -52.08
C GLN A 672 56.84 12.31 -52.43
N ILE A 673 56.37 12.27 -53.62
CA ILE A 673 55.30 11.39 -54.08
C ILE A 673 55.88 10.01 -54.40
N LEU A 674 55.18 8.99 -53.86
CA LEU A 674 55.52 7.58 -54.09
C LEU A 674 54.44 6.90 -54.97
N LYS A 675 54.81 5.88 -55.72
CA LYS A 675 53.84 5.05 -56.41
C LYS A 675 53.15 4.09 -55.51
N SER A 676 51.85 3.91 -55.65
CA SER A 676 51.04 3.04 -54.81
C SER A 676 51.35 1.56 -54.92
N GLY A 677 51.91 1.14 -56.05
CA GLY A 677 52.11 -0.27 -56.34
C GLY A 677 50.83 -1.06 -56.69
N ILE A 678 49.69 -0.44 -56.66
CA ILE A 678 48.35 -1.03 -56.90
C ILE A 678 47.80 -0.60 -58.25
N SER A 679 47.93 0.68 -58.62
CA SER A 679 47.50 1.24 -59.92
C SER A 679 48.48 2.28 -60.40
N ASN A 680 48.70 2.35 -61.74
CA ASN A 680 49.54 3.36 -62.35
C ASN A 680 48.94 4.79 -62.17
N ASN A 681 47.66 4.91 -61.94
CA ASN A 681 46.95 6.18 -61.83
C ASN A 681 46.80 6.64 -60.36
N LEU A 682 47.38 5.85 -59.43
CA LEU A 682 47.31 6.18 -57.99
C LEU A 682 48.72 6.44 -57.46
N ASP A 683 48.95 7.64 -57.04
CA ASP A 683 50.14 8.08 -56.34
C ASP A 683 49.81 8.38 -54.82
N ILE A 684 50.83 8.29 -54.00
CA ILE A 684 50.67 8.47 -52.55
C ILE A 684 51.70 9.50 -52.10
N LEU A 685 51.22 10.45 -51.34
CA LEU A 685 52.03 11.39 -50.57
C LEU A 685 51.90 11.04 -49.05
N MET A 686 52.93 10.36 -48.59
CA MET A 686 52.93 9.90 -47.15
C MET A 686 52.96 11.08 -46.14
N ALA A 687 52.72 10.81 -44.88
CA ALA A 687 52.86 11.81 -43.81
C ALA A 687 54.29 12.29 -43.64
N GLY A 688 55.28 11.37 -43.79
CA GLY A 688 56.70 11.64 -43.54
C GLY A 688 57.04 11.58 -42.03
N PRO A 689 58.16 12.15 -41.62
CA PRO A 689 58.57 12.18 -40.22
C PRO A 689 57.56 12.89 -39.33
N ILE A 690 57.29 12.34 -38.15
CA ILE A 690 56.34 12.91 -37.20
C ILE A 690 56.92 14.20 -36.61
N PRO A 691 56.27 15.36 -36.82
CA PRO A 691 56.76 16.65 -36.31
C PRO A 691 56.43 16.85 -34.83
N PRO A 692 57.22 17.67 -34.09
CA PRO A 692 56.95 18.00 -32.73
C PRO A 692 55.72 18.91 -32.55
N ASN A 693 55.32 19.69 -33.54
CA ASN A 693 54.24 20.67 -33.58
C ASN A 693 53.28 20.48 -34.76
N PRO A 694 52.48 19.40 -34.79
CA PRO A 694 51.63 19.05 -35.92
C PRO A 694 50.60 20.13 -36.27
N ALA A 695 49.95 20.75 -35.28
CA ALA A 695 48.89 21.73 -35.51
C ALA A 695 49.42 23.00 -36.23
N GLU A 696 50.56 23.51 -35.78
CA GLU A 696 51.17 24.71 -36.39
C GLU A 696 51.69 24.41 -37.81
N LEU A 697 52.08 23.19 -38.04
CA LEU A 697 52.63 22.79 -39.35
C LEU A 697 51.52 22.78 -40.43
N VAL A 698 50.36 22.17 -40.10
CA VAL A 698 49.22 22.16 -41.04
C VAL A 698 48.54 23.50 -41.22
N ALA A 699 48.73 24.44 -40.27
CA ALA A 699 48.23 25.80 -40.40
C ALA A 699 49.03 26.71 -41.34
N ARG A 700 50.25 26.29 -41.78
CA ARG A 700 51.11 27.07 -42.67
C ARG A 700 50.53 27.22 -44.08
N LYS A 701 50.87 28.31 -44.75
CA LYS A 701 50.53 28.53 -46.18
C LYS A 701 51.14 27.49 -47.13
N SER A 702 52.20 26.85 -46.72
CA SER A 702 52.82 25.75 -47.50
C SER A 702 51.85 24.62 -47.78
N LEU A 703 50.85 24.35 -46.88
CA LEU A 703 49.79 23.36 -47.13
C LEU A 703 48.92 23.77 -48.29
N ASP A 704 48.52 25.06 -48.37
CA ASP A 704 47.68 25.56 -49.44
C ASP A 704 48.47 25.44 -50.80
N GLN A 705 49.71 25.82 -50.83
CA GLN A 705 50.58 25.73 -52.01
C GLN A 705 50.79 24.28 -52.50
N VAL A 706 51.00 23.36 -51.53
CA VAL A 706 51.17 21.91 -51.92
C VAL A 706 49.85 21.38 -52.48
N ILE A 707 48.73 21.67 -51.89
CA ILE A 707 47.44 21.20 -52.38
C ILE A 707 47.08 21.83 -53.70
N ASP A 708 47.45 23.08 -53.98
CA ASP A 708 47.23 23.74 -55.23
C ASP A 708 48.10 23.10 -56.37
N ILE A 709 49.34 22.78 -56.07
CA ILE A 709 50.21 22.05 -57.00
C ILE A 709 49.62 20.67 -57.32
N LEU A 710 49.10 19.95 -56.33
CA LEU A 710 48.47 18.65 -56.52
C LEU A 710 47.18 18.73 -57.34
N LYS A 711 46.34 19.80 -57.15
CA LYS A 711 45.14 20.03 -57.98
C LYS A 711 45.42 20.28 -59.44
N GLU A 712 46.58 20.86 -59.77
CA GLU A 712 47.02 21.05 -61.15
C GLU A 712 47.44 19.73 -61.82
N THR A 713 47.98 18.78 -61.04
CA THR A 713 48.57 17.55 -61.56
C THR A 713 47.59 16.38 -61.57
N TYR A 714 46.66 16.32 -60.56
CA TYR A 714 45.74 15.21 -60.33
C TYR A 714 44.30 15.60 -60.59
N ASP A 715 43.45 14.63 -60.95
CA ASP A 715 42.02 14.78 -61.07
C ASP A 715 41.33 14.79 -59.66
N TYR A 716 41.87 13.99 -58.74
CA TYR A 716 41.40 13.92 -57.37
C TYR A 716 42.55 13.88 -56.34
N VAL A 717 42.38 14.66 -55.30
CA VAL A 717 43.26 14.71 -54.12
C VAL A 717 42.48 14.22 -52.92
N LEU A 718 42.78 13.04 -52.39
CA LEU A 718 42.12 12.47 -51.27
C LEU A 718 43.01 12.65 -50.02
N ILE A 719 42.51 13.27 -48.99
CA ILE A 719 43.28 13.61 -47.79
C ILE A 719 42.80 12.73 -46.62
N ASP A 720 43.67 11.85 -46.13
CA ASP A 720 43.46 11.09 -44.88
C ASP A 720 43.96 11.91 -43.72
N SER A 721 43.05 12.34 -42.82
CA SER A 721 43.41 13.20 -41.70
C SER A 721 43.17 12.53 -40.34
N ALA A 722 43.59 13.19 -39.26
CA ALA A 722 43.31 12.78 -37.89
C ALA A 722 41.81 12.93 -37.55
N PRO A 723 41.30 12.23 -36.53
CA PRO A 723 39.91 12.38 -36.07
C PRO A 723 39.58 13.79 -35.60
N VAL A 724 38.59 14.44 -36.19
CA VAL A 724 38.19 15.83 -35.85
C VAL A 724 37.64 15.94 -34.41
N GLY A 725 37.13 14.84 -33.86
CA GLY A 725 36.66 14.83 -32.45
C GLY A 725 37.81 14.75 -31.43
N LEU A 726 39.02 14.46 -31.84
CA LEU A 726 40.18 14.33 -30.95
C LEU A 726 41.18 15.47 -31.10
N VAL A 727 41.33 16.02 -32.29
CA VAL A 727 42.34 17.05 -32.58
C VAL A 727 41.81 18.11 -33.53
N THR A 728 42.33 19.32 -33.38
CA THR A 728 41.91 20.48 -34.17
C THR A 728 42.59 20.59 -35.54
N ASP A 729 43.62 19.79 -35.80
CA ASP A 729 44.41 19.77 -37.05
C ASP A 729 43.51 19.63 -38.28
N THR A 730 42.53 18.74 -38.21
CA THR A 730 41.56 18.48 -39.26
C THR A 730 40.71 19.73 -39.62
N LEU A 731 40.38 20.57 -38.65
CA LEU A 731 39.68 21.82 -38.91
C LEU A 731 40.55 22.79 -39.72
N GLN A 732 41.84 22.81 -39.49
CA GLN A 732 42.80 23.60 -40.25
C GLN A 732 42.98 23.04 -41.67
N ILE A 733 43.00 21.71 -41.81
CA ILE A 733 43.07 21.05 -43.11
C ILE A 733 41.79 21.28 -43.94
N GLY A 734 40.65 21.42 -43.27
CA GLY A 734 39.35 21.69 -43.91
C GLY A 734 39.33 22.89 -44.85
N ARG A 735 40.22 23.90 -44.64
CA ARG A 735 40.28 25.10 -45.50
C ARG A 735 40.73 24.81 -46.96
N VAL A 736 41.47 23.73 -47.16
CA VAL A 736 41.97 23.33 -48.50
C VAL A 736 41.08 22.28 -49.16
N ALA A 737 40.11 21.73 -48.45
CA ALA A 737 39.20 20.71 -48.95
C ALA A 737 37.98 21.32 -49.64
N ASN A 738 37.36 20.56 -50.54
CA ASN A 738 36.09 20.89 -51.16
C ASN A 738 34.92 20.16 -50.56
N ALA A 739 35.15 18.90 -50.15
CA ALA A 739 34.16 18.08 -49.46
C ALA A 739 34.80 17.35 -48.28
N THR A 740 34.01 17.06 -47.28
CA THR A 740 34.47 16.33 -46.09
C THR A 740 33.63 15.08 -45.86
N VAL A 741 34.30 13.93 -45.93
CA VAL A 741 33.71 12.62 -45.62
C VAL A 741 33.99 12.27 -44.18
N LEU A 742 32.96 12.24 -43.39
CA LEU A 742 33.03 11.85 -41.99
C LEU A 742 32.71 10.36 -41.84
N LEU A 743 33.65 9.62 -41.31
CA LEU A 743 33.48 8.20 -41.03
C LEU A 743 32.90 8.01 -39.65
N CYS A 744 31.90 7.13 -39.55
CA CYS A 744 31.43 6.54 -38.30
C CYS A 744 31.38 5.03 -38.44
N ARG A 745 31.50 4.28 -37.37
CA ARG A 745 31.59 2.82 -37.41
C ARG A 745 30.48 2.19 -36.60
N ALA A 746 29.76 1.25 -37.21
CA ALA A 746 28.73 0.48 -36.54
C ALA A 746 29.28 -0.31 -35.33
N ASP A 747 28.52 -0.40 -34.28
CA ASP A 747 28.87 -1.03 -32.99
C ASP A 747 30.12 -0.42 -32.29
N TYR A 748 30.59 0.72 -32.75
CA TYR A 748 31.81 1.35 -32.26
C TYR A 748 31.62 2.83 -31.90
N THR A 749 31.11 3.65 -32.81
CA THR A 749 30.93 5.09 -32.64
C THR A 749 29.79 5.36 -31.64
N PRO A 750 30.00 6.15 -30.56
CA PRO A 750 28.93 6.56 -29.67
C PRO A 750 27.90 7.47 -30.37
N LYS A 751 26.62 7.32 -30.04
CA LYS A 751 25.56 8.18 -30.58
C LYS A 751 25.76 9.67 -30.24
N GLU A 752 26.33 9.93 -29.06
CA GLU A 752 26.65 11.28 -28.60
C GLU A 752 27.63 12.05 -29.49
N ALA A 753 28.50 11.33 -30.21
CA ALA A 753 29.46 11.95 -31.16
C ALA A 753 28.75 12.78 -32.22
N PHE A 754 27.53 12.41 -32.61
CA PHE A 754 26.76 13.14 -33.61
C PHE A 754 26.31 14.53 -33.16
N GLY A 755 26.21 14.81 -31.84
CA GLY A 755 26.02 16.15 -31.34
C GLY A 755 27.10 17.11 -31.84
N TYR A 756 28.37 16.75 -31.60
CA TYR A 756 29.53 17.52 -32.07
C TYR A 756 29.64 17.60 -33.60
N ILE A 757 29.34 16.50 -34.29
CA ILE A 757 29.32 16.44 -35.75
C ILE A 757 28.32 17.41 -36.34
N ASN A 758 27.11 17.45 -35.80
CA ASN A 758 26.05 18.35 -36.24
C ASN A 758 26.40 19.83 -35.96
N ASP A 759 27.07 20.10 -34.84
CA ASP A 759 27.57 21.46 -34.54
C ASP A 759 28.61 21.92 -35.55
N LEU A 760 29.58 21.04 -35.91
CA LEU A 760 30.55 21.34 -36.97
C LEU A 760 29.87 21.66 -38.31
N ALA A 761 28.80 20.94 -38.63
CA ALA A 761 28.03 21.15 -39.86
C ALA A 761 27.23 22.48 -39.81
N LYS A 762 26.56 22.77 -38.70
CA LYS A 762 25.82 24.01 -38.49
C LYS A 762 26.73 25.24 -38.55
N GLU A 763 27.90 25.16 -37.96
CA GLU A 763 28.91 26.22 -37.95
C GLU A 763 29.72 26.31 -39.22
N LYS A 764 29.49 25.42 -40.21
CA LYS A 764 30.19 25.37 -41.48
C LYS A 764 31.74 25.33 -41.34
N LYS A 765 32.21 24.64 -40.27
CA LYS A 765 33.64 24.55 -39.98
C LYS A 765 34.39 23.63 -40.97
N LEU A 766 33.67 22.74 -41.61
CA LEU A 766 34.20 21.84 -42.63
C LEU A 766 33.32 21.93 -43.90
N PRO A 767 33.91 21.92 -45.11
CA PRO A 767 33.16 22.10 -46.36
C PRO A 767 32.38 20.81 -46.70
N ASN A 768 31.19 20.98 -47.28
CA ASN A 768 30.32 19.93 -47.82
C ASN A 768 30.37 18.61 -47.09
N MET A 769 30.00 18.66 -45.77
CA MET A 769 30.09 17.47 -44.90
C MET A 769 29.09 16.40 -45.33
N CYS A 770 29.58 15.15 -45.38
CA CYS A 770 28.80 13.96 -45.64
C CYS A 770 29.29 12.80 -44.76
N VAL A 771 28.46 11.78 -44.55
CA VAL A 771 28.75 10.68 -43.66
C VAL A 771 28.90 9.37 -44.42
N VAL A 772 29.85 8.55 -43.99
CA VAL A 772 30.01 7.15 -44.45
C VAL A 772 29.99 6.25 -43.21
N ILE A 773 29.13 5.23 -43.22
CA ILE A 773 29.02 4.27 -42.17
C ILE A 773 29.88 3.05 -42.48
N ASN A 774 30.86 2.78 -41.65
CA ASN A 774 31.79 1.67 -41.84
C ASN A 774 31.47 0.53 -40.85
N GLY A 775 31.90 -0.68 -41.20
CA GLY A 775 31.91 -1.83 -40.29
C GLY A 775 30.52 -2.41 -40.00
N ILE A 776 29.63 -2.39 -40.97
CA ILE A 776 28.32 -3.02 -40.84
C ILE A 776 28.45 -4.54 -40.89
N ASP A 777 28.11 -5.22 -39.83
CA ASP A 777 28.14 -6.69 -39.72
C ASP A 777 26.87 -7.30 -40.33
N MET A 778 27.03 -7.86 -41.56
CA MET A 778 25.92 -8.47 -42.31
C MET A 778 25.40 -9.77 -41.68
N SER A 779 26.16 -10.43 -40.80
CA SER A 779 25.72 -11.65 -40.11
C SER A 779 24.63 -11.39 -39.07
N LYS A 780 24.46 -10.15 -38.62
CA LYS A 780 23.40 -9.77 -37.69
C LYS A 780 22.06 -9.66 -38.42
N LYS A 781 21.10 -10.56 -38.14
CA LYS A 781 19.78 -10.67 -38.79
C LYS A 781 18.99 -9.37 -38.96
N LYS A 782 19.37 -8.30 -38.30
CA LYS A 782 18.80 -6.96 -38.46
C LYS A 782 19.11 -6.29 -39.78
N TYR A 783 20.20 -6.68 -40.46
CA TYR A 783 20.71 -6.00 -41.65
C TYR A 783 20.37 -6.69 -42.97
N GLY A 784 19.90 -7.94 -42.95
CA GLY A 784 19.58 -8.71 -44.16
C GLY A 784 18.41 -8.16 -45.00
N TYR A 785 17.74 -7.13 -44.56
CA TYR A 785 16.63 -6.49 -45.28
C TYR A 785 17.02 -5.23 -46.05
N TYR A 786 18.25 -4.75 -45.94
CA TYR A 786 18.64 -3.42 -46.45
C TYR A 786 19.43 -3.42 -47.74
N TYR A 787 20.02 -4.54 -48.14
CA TYR A 787 20.79 -4.64 -49.44
C TYR A 787 19.95 -5.12 -50.61
N GLY A 788 18.64 -4.90 -50.57
CA GLY A 788 17.79 -4.99 -51.76
C GLY A 788 17.76 -3.66 -52.47
N TYR A 789 18.43 -3.55 -53.63
CA TYR A 789 18.26 -2.48 -54.62
C TYR A 789 16.77 -2.26 -54.89
N GLY A 790 16.12 -1.33 -54.17
CA GLY A 790 14.68 -1.16 -54.29
C GLY A 790 14.10 0.11 -53.67
N ARG A 791 14.83 1.22 -53.63
CA ARG A 791 14.26 2.50 -53.17
C ARG A 791 14.28 3.62 -54.19
N TYR A 792 14.24 3.27 -55.51
CA TYR A 792 13.79 4.18 -56.55
C TYR A 792 12.43 3.72 -57.08
N GLY A 793 11.34 4.22 -56.43
CA GLY A 793 10.00 3.85 -56.90
C GLY A 793 8.89 4.16 -55.92
N LYS A 794 8.84 5.35 -55.36
CA LYS A 794 7.67 5.80 -54.59
C LYS A 794 6.70 6.59 -55.50
N TYR A 795 6.21 5.91 -56.54
CA TYR A 795 5.02 6.29 -57.27
C TYR A 795 4.31 5.03 -57.77
N GLY A 796 3.19 4.64 -57.11
CA GLY A 796 2.39 3.53 -57.58
C GLY A 796 1.50 2.96 -56.51
N ARG A 797 0.61 3.79 -55.96
CA ARG A 797 -0.51 3.33 -55.15
C ARG A 797 -1.68 3.13 -56.09
N TYR A 798 -1.98 1.87 -56.48
CA TYR A 798 -3.31 1.36 -56.85
C TYR A 798 -3.24 -0.13 -57.20
N GLY A 799 -4.09 -0.95 -56.59
CA GLY A 799 -4.32 -2.33 -57.04
C GLY A 799 -4.34 -3.38 -55.94
N ARG A 800 -5.41 -3.38 -55.18
CA ARG A 800 -5.86 -4.50 -54.35
C ARG A 800 -6.64 -5.42 -55.26
N TYR A 801 -6.19 -6.70 -55.47
CA TYR A 801 -7.07 -7.86 -55.57
C TYR A 801 -6.18 -9.13 -55.64
N GLY A 802 -6.62 -10.14 -54.88
CA GLY A 802 -5.94 -11.39 -54.59
C GLY A 802 -5.75 -12.33 -55.80
N HIS A 803 -4.87 -13.29 -55.66
CA HIS A 803 -5.16 -14.73 -55.80
C HIS A 803 -3.95 -15.56 -55.40
N LYS A 804 -4.28 -16.75 -54.90
CA LYS A 804 -3.38 -17.83 -54.50
C LYS A 804 -2.56 -18.34 -55.69
N GLY A 805 -1.32 -18.77 -55.43
CA GLY A 805 -0.66 -19.90 -56.05
C GLY A 805 0.44 -19.53 -57.04
N GLY A 806 1.59 -20.15 -56.83
CA GLY A 806 2.54 -20.39 -57.91
C GLY A 806 3.96 -19.83 -57.68
N THR A 807 4.81 -20.69 -57.31
CA THR A 807 6.27 -20.70 -57.48
C THR A 807 6.75 -19.89 -58.68
N TYR A 808 7.10 -18.63 -58.48
CA TYR A 808 7.94 -17.86 -59.40
C TYR A 808 8.75 -16.83 -58.57
N GLY A 809 9.85 -17.27 -58.04
CA GLY A 809 10.79 -16.46 -57.29
C GLY A 809 12.23 -16.88 -57.53
N SER A 810 12.65 -16.97 -58.76
CA SER A 810 14.01 -17.35 -59.06
C SER A 810 14.56 -16.70 -60.34
N TYR A 811 14.28 -15.39 -60.56
CA TYR A 811 14.84 -14.74 -61.77
C TYR A 811 15.34 -13.28 -61.56
N THR A 812 15.75 -12.91 -60.35
CA THR A 812 16.27 -11.56 -60.14
C THR A 812 17.62 -11.48 -59.43
N SER A 813 18.26 -12.57 -59.13
CA SER A 813 19.54 -12.57 -58.39
C SER A 813 20.80 -12.87 -59.26
N SER A 814 20.66 -13.11 -60.53
CA SER A 814 21.82 -13.56 -61.38
C SER A 814 22.48 -12.50 -62.22
N HIS A 815 22.14 -11.20 -62.06
CA HIS A 815 22.72 -10.15 -62.94
C HIS A 815 23.59 -9.10 -62.22
N TYR A 816 23.67 -9.12 -60.87
CA TYR A 816 24.43 -8.15 -60.07
C TYR A 816 25.07 -8.82 -58.85
N GLY A 817 26.10 -9.61 -59.04
CA GLY A 817 26.89 -10.21 -57.97
C GLY A 817 27.07 -11.71 -58.09
N ASP A 818 28.29 -12.18 -57.85
CA ASP A 818 28.65 -13.60 -57.89
C ASP A 818 27.87 -14.32 -56.77
N VAL A 819 27.23 -15.46 -57.13
CA VAL A 819 26.43 -16.28 -56.15
C VAL A 819 27.28 -16.83 -55.00
N ASN A 820 28.62 -16.76 -55.14
CA ASN A 820 29.62 -17.17 -54.16
C ASN A 820 30.46 -15.99 -53.63
N ASP A 821 29.88 -14.78 -53.54
CA ASP A 821 30.62 -13.63 -53.03
C ASP A 821 30.95 -13.80 -51.53
N THR A 822 32.25 -14.02 -51.27
CA THR A 822 32.83 -14.13 -49.92
C THR A 822 33.51 -12.85 -49.47
N SER A 823 33.33 -11.73 -50.17
CA SER A 823 34.01 -10.45 -49.89
C SER A 823 33.54 -9.80 -48.60
N VAL A 824 32.34 -10.15 -48.15
CA VAL A 824 31.74 -9.63 -46.92
C VAL A 824 31.63 -10.73 -45.87
N LYS A 825 31.86 -10.38 -44.61
CA LYS A 825 31.67 -11.29 -43.49
C LYS A 825 30.17 -11.55 -43.33
N GLN A 826 29.75 -12.79 -43.59
CA GLN A 826 28.39 -13.28 -43.47
C GLN A 826 28.09 -13.76 -42.03
#